data_372a80645e6c0803f3c2bcaeadde8f0d
#
_entry.id   372a80645e6c0803f3c2bcaeadde8f0d
#
_cell.length_a   1.000
_cell.length_b   1.000
_cell.length_c   1.000
_cell.angle_alpha   90.00
_cell.angle_beta   90.00
_cell.angle_gamma   90.00
#
_symmetry.space_group_name_H-M   'P 1'
#
loop_
_entity.id
_entity.type
_entity.pdbx_description
1 polymer ?
#
loop_
_entity_poly.entity_id
_entity_poly.type
_entity_poly.pdbx_seq_one_letter_code
_entity_poly.pdbx_strand_id
1 'polypeptide(L)'
;MDSAAPYLTAQTTASVWSRVLDLVLSIVHAAVWVINHWWLMALVAVALWAAGEVIVRRLAAKASAERMALELIPSRHFDPGLEEIFRRGVQLARASTSMPWWAPRRAKTVQIRMRADGSSPLTYRVEGPAGGERLLSITPFGPDVTVTRGRPLVDKPREHVVRAEFVLRGKPTAPLRDVPLDPDPLQPLIDAVSDLRAELGDLAEIRLDIQRAPKWSLRARRVHLMGDARRRERREAQRAARWVRQDATGIEDSLISHVQQLVSGKHGGGGRRLVMPPVPRRVDPAEALGKLADDDHLVRVQLLVMCASNTSGRAEARLGQLQAALDVFGGGSRWAMRGFMLGPWRFGADRWPSRRSFERRWKLGHCQPPKANWVRLDELVGLLKPPTVHCRLPLLAGDLPTFEHGNRSLLLQGIYRGPDGRRRLVATHAAETLFEVGVGKAGGGKTERALAQAIGWAHAGGGLMFLDPHRDSWPRAVPFLAHDHLMQRIALIDLNAGGPHPQISSWNPIGMHQGQIAHEVVEATADAYASVLGWDDATAPRALTILTAALTVLVAVNEAACQAGRPEDQTTVFHVRSLLTDPVFRTAALTAIDGRIDEETRSWWTTVFPTLPTDAFAVVLNPIARLAANPVTRAFLGQGAGAYNIRAAMDSRMIVWVCPGGNGPTDRLVTALLARDLLRAVRSRRDTPEGQRVPFRPYFDELITLTGAAPETIASMFEDFRKYRVHVHGMTQLLARLPIPVRLSLVQNASTLASTAGSQSAVAPVTAEWGDRPSPAVVAALDRFEHYISLTVEGRRIGPVRITGPHLDEVFADYARPNRAGGLVRAAQATAEAAPLKELTDRAENQLTRVSSFLAERVSTAAPVRLKKAYK
;
A
#
# COMPACT_ATOMS: atom_id res chain seq x y z
N MET A 1 -27.24 28.16 -116.75
CA MET A 1 -27.54 27.49 -115.44
C MET A 1 -26.21 26.80 -115.07
N ASP A 2 -25.55 27.32 -114.16
CA ASP A 2 -24.42 26.76 -113.39
C ASP A 2 -23.35 27.80 -113.09
N SER A 3 -23.23 28.23 -111.89
CA SER A 3 -21.99 28.65 -111.21
C SER A 3 -22.29 29.50 -109.97
N ALA A 4 -22.86 28.84 -108.93
CA ALA A 4 -23.04 29.56 -107.65
C ALA A 4 -22.64 28.73 -106.39
N ALA A 5 -21.96 27.54 -106.60
CA ALA A 5 -21.70 26.62 -105.50
C ALA A 5 -20.31 26.69 -104.86
N PRO A 6 -19.23 27.29 -105.27
CA PRO A 6 -17.97 27.29 -104.56
C PRO A 6 -17.74 28.48 -103.59
N TYR A 7 -18.54 29.58 -103.65
CA TYR A 7 -18.30 30.76 -102.78
C TYR A 7 -18.90 30.68 -101.41
N LEU A 8 -19.90 29.82 -101.06
CA LEU A 8 -20.50 29.67 -99.76
C LEU A 8 -19.70 28.78 -98.84
N THR A 9 -18.97 27.83 -99.37
CA THR A 9 -18.12 26.95 -98.54
C THR A 9 -16.78 27.61 -98.04
N ALA A 10 -16.26 28.54 -98.80
CA ALA A 10 -15.07 29.31 -98.51
C ALA A 10 -15.30 30.36 -97.38
N GLN A 11 -16.48 31.04 -97.42
CA GLN A 11 -16.80 31.99 -96.33
C GLN A 11 -17.08 31.31 -94.95
N THR A 12 -17.71 30.15 -94.94
CA THR A 12 -17.98 29.40 -93.69
C THR A 12 -16.73 28.86 -93.11
N THR A 13 -15.80 28.27 -93.86
CA THR A 13 -14.49 27.80 -93.42
C THR A 13 -13.58 28.93 -92.90
N ALA A 14 -13.58 30.08 -93.55
CA ALA A 14 -12.85 31.31 -93.15
C ALA A 14 -13.35 31.80 -91.76
N SER A 15 -14.64 31.74 -91.46
CA SER A 15 -15.24 32.18 -90.23
C SER A 15 -14.98 31.21 -89.09
N VAL A 16 -14.84 29.93 -89.38
CA VAL A 16 -14.51 28.95 -88.42
C VAL A 16 -13.02 29.05 -88.05
N TRP A 17 -12.13 29.21 -89.00
CA TRP A 17 -10.71 29.40 -88.77
C TRP A 17 -10.38 30.66 -87.96
N SER A 18 -11.07 31.79 -88.27
CA SER A 18 -10.92 33.02 -87.49
C SER A 18 -11.34 32.84 -86.03
N ARG A 19 -12.44 32.17 -85.75
CA ARG A 19 -12.86 31.84 -84.39
C ARG A 19 -11.88 30.90 -83.65
N VAL A 20 -11.30 29.89 -84.33
CA VAL A 20 -10.27 29.05 -83.79
C VAL A 20 -8.99 29.83 -83.50
N LEU A 21 -8.61 30.73 -84.38
CA LEU A 21 -7.44 31.58 -84.16
C LEU A 21 -7.63 32.54 -82.97
N ASP A 22 -8.83 33.15 -82.89
CA ASP A 22 -9.20 34.05 -81.75
C ASP A 22 -9.20 33.28 -80.44
N LEU A 23 -9.67 32.01 -80.42
CA LEU A 23 -9.62 31.15 -79.28
C LEU A 23 -8.17 30.81 -78.86
N VAL A 24 -7.33 30.49 -79.88
CA VAL A 24 -5.93 30.22 -79.65
C VAL A 24 -5.17 31.46 -79.17
N LEU A 25 -5.42 32.58 -79.74
CA LEU A 25 -4.86 33.88 -79.30
C LEU A 25 -5.31 34.21 -77.88
N SER A 26 -6.61 34.02 -77.60
CA SER A 26 -7.12 34.23 -76.23
C SER A 26 -6.47 33.31 -75.20
N ILE A 27 -6.26 32.06 -75.57
CA ILE A 27 -5.53 31.08 -74.70
C ILE A 27 -4.08 31.55 -74.54
N VAL A 28 -3.42 31.98 -75.60
CA VAL A 28 -2.01 32.45 -75.50
C VAL A 28 -1.94 33.72 -74.66
N HIS A 29 -2.84 34.69 -74.85
CA HIS A 29 -2.90 35.93 -74.07
C HIS A 29 -3.19 35.66 -72.63
N ALA A 30 -4.12 34.69 -72.30
CA ALA A 30 -4.37 34.21 -70.95
C ALA A 30 -3.14 33.54 -70.38
N ALA A 31 -2.43 32.71 -71.12
CA ALA A 31 -1.20 32.08 -70.67
C ALA A 31 -0.08 33.10 -70.40
N VAL A 32 0.13 34.05 -71.27
CA VAL A 32 1.11 35.13 -71.06
C VAL A 32 0.73 36.00 -69.84
N TRP A 33 -0.56 36.30 -69.70
CA TRP A 33 -1.05 37.04 -68.55
C TRP A 33 -0.80 36.25 -67.28
N VAL A 34 -1.09 34.94 -67.19
CA VAL A 34 -0.83 34.04 -66.07
C VAL A 34 0.69 33.97 -65.75
N ILE A 35 1.56 33.90 -66.76
CA ILE A 35 3.01 33.90 -66.60
C ILE A 35 3.50 35.24 -66.04
N ASN A 36 2.99 36.36 -66.50
CA ASN A 36 3.39 37.66 -66.01
C ASN A 36 2.81 37.99 -64.62
N HIS A 37 1.68 37.37 -64.21
CA HIS A 37 0.98 37.64 -62.97
C HIS A 37 0.96 36.39 -62.06
N TRP A 38 1.90 35.49 -62.24
CA TRP A 38 1.95 34.26 -61.44
C TRP A 38 1.92 34.49 -59.92
N TRP A 39 2.45 35.62 -59.44
CA TRP A 39 2.40 36.09 -58.08
C TRP A 39 0.99 36.37 -57.58
N LEU A 40 0.08 36.92 -58.45
CA LEU A 40 -1.33 37.07 -58.12
C LEU A 40 -2.01 35.70 -57.93
N MET A 41 -1.74 34.77 -58.82
CA MET A 41 -2.27 33.42 -58.75
C MET A 41 -1.73 32.73 -57.47
N ALA A 42 -0.47 32.95 -57.13
CA ALA A 42 0.12 32.47 -55.91
C ALA A 42 -0.55 33.10 -54.67
N LEU A 43 -0.82 34.41 -54.66
CA LEU A 43 -1.55 35.09 -53.60
C LEU A 43 -2.98 34.57 -53.45
N VAL A 44 -3.72 34.40 -54.55
CA VAL A 44 -5.06 33.81 -54.53
C VAL A 44 -5.01 32.37 -53.99
N ALA A 45 -4.07 31.56 -54.42
CA ALA A 45 -3.87 30.19 -53.91
C ALA A 45 -3.57 30.19 -52.41
N VAL A 46 -2.71 31.09 -51.93
CA VAL A 46 -2.40 31.25 -50.51
C VAL A 46 -3.63 31.72 -49.72
N ALA A 47 -4.41 32.69 -50.28
CA ALA A 47 -5.64 33.17 -49.63
C ALA A 47 -6.70 32.06 -49.55
N LEU A 48 -6.92 31.31 -50.61
CA LEU A 48 -7.82 30.15 -50.63
C LEU A 48 -7.36 29.05 -49.65
N TRP A 49 -6.07 28.76 -49.61
CA TRP A 49 -5.49 27.83 -48.65
C TRP A 49 -5.68 28.32 -47.21
N ALA A 50 -5.44 29.58 -46.93
CA ALA A 50 -5.63 30.18 -45.61
C ALA A 50 -7.11 30.15 -45.20
N ALA A 51 -8.01 30.50 -46.07
CA ALA A 51 -9.47 30.43 -45.85
C ALA A 51 -9.90 28.98 -45.57
N GLY A 52 -9.47 28.05 -46.40
CA GLY A 52 -9.70 26.62 -46.21
C GLY A 52 -9.17 26.10 -44.86
N GLU A 53 -7.96 26.52 -44.48
CA GLU A 53 -7.38 26.19 -43.19
C GLU A 53 -8.20 26.75 -42.03
N VAL A 54 -8.70 27.99 -42.14
CA VAL A 54 -9.57 28.58 -41.09
C VAL A 54 -10.89 27.83 -40.98
N ILE A 55 -11.52 27.45 -42.10
CA ILE A 55 -12.76 26.66 -42.13
C ILE A 55 -12.53 25.29 -41.49
N VAL A 56 -11.51 24.58 -41.92
CA VAL A 56 -11.15 23.26 -41.33
C VAL A 56 -10.89 23.35 -39.82
N ARG A 57 -10.25 24.43 -39.38
CA ARG A 57 -10.01 24.66 -37.92
C ARG A 57 -11.31 24.92 -37.17
N ARG A 58 -12.21 25.73 -37.70
CA ARG A 58 -13.52 26.01 -37.06
C ARG A 58 -14.39 24.75 -36.99
N LEU A 59 -14.46 23.98 -38.04
CA LEU A 59 -15.18 22.72 -38.07
C LEU A 59 -14.58 21.72 -37.12
N ALA A 60 -13.24 21.62 -37.06
CA ALA A 60 -12.57 20.72 -36.10
C ALA A 60 -12.82 21.17 -34.67
N ALA A 61 -12.81 22.45 -34.37
CA ALA A 61 -13.11 22.97 -33.03
C ALA A 61 -14.55 22.66 -32.61
N LYS A 62 -15.52 22.86 -33.53
CA LYS A 62 -16.93 22.52 -33.30
C LYS A 62 -17.10 21.01 -33.00
N ALA A 63 -16.50 20.14 -33.81
CA ALA A 63 -16.56 18.71 -33.62
C ALA A 63 -15.85 18.25 -32.30
N SER A 64 -14.80 18.97 -31.90
CA SER A 64 -14.07 18.67 -30.67
C SER A 64 -14.78 19.16 -29.39
N ALA A 65 -15.70 20.13 -29.50
CA ALA A 65 -16.48 20.62 -28.36
C ALA A 65 -17.47 19.56 -27.82
N GLU A 66 -17.91 18.64 -28.69
CA GLU A 66 -18.83 17.54 -28.33
C GLU A 66 -18.10 16.28 -27.84
N ARG A 67 -16.89 16.41 -27.30
CA ARG A 67 -16.14 15.27 -26.73
C ARG A 67 -16.60 14.96 -25.35
N MET A 68 -16.63 13.66 -25.04
CA MET A 68 -16.81 13.16 -23.69
C MET A 68 -15.47 12.74 -23.10
N ALA A 69 -15.38 12.87 -21.80
CA ALA A 69 -14.22 12.43 -21.01
C ALA A 69 -14.65 11.35 -20.04
N LEU A 70 -13.90 10.27 -20.03
CA LEU A 70 -14.07 9.15 -19.11
C LEU A 70 -12.79 8.99 -18.32
N GLU A 71 -12.93 8.78 -17.02
CA GLU A 71 -11.83 8.49 -16.11
C GLU A 71 -11.86 6.99 -15.79
N LEU A 72 -10.71 6.34 -15.93
CA LEU A 72 -10.53 4.92 -15.69
C LEU A 72 -9.82 4.75 -14.35
N ILE A 73 -10.54 4.18 -13.40
CA ILE A 73 -10.04 3.92 -12.05
C ILE A 73 -9.80 2.40 -11.93
N PRO A 74 -8.54 1.95 -11.91
CA PRO A 74 -8.22 0.53 -11.78
C PRO A 74 -8.48 0.03 -10.37
N SER A 75 -8.89 -1.23 -10.26
CA SER A 75 -8.91 -1.96 -8.98
C SER A 75 -7.50 -2.31 -8.52
N ARG A 76 -7.37 -2.74 -7.28
CA ARG A 76 -6.08 -3.19 -6.71
C ARG A 76 -5.53 -4.47 -7.35
N HIS A 77 -6.40 -5.24 -7.96
CA HIS A 77 -6.09 -6.51 -8.58
C HIS A 77 -6.04 -6.42 -10.11
N PHE A 78 -6.02 -5.17 -10.62
CA PHE A 78 -6.00 -4.95 -12.04
C PHE A 78 -4.69 -5.44 -12.66
N ASP A 79 -4.77 -6.57 -13.34
CA ASP A 79 -3.66 -7.22 -14.05
C ASP A 79 -4.13 -7.75 -15.42
N PRO A 80 -4.29 -6.86 -16.40
CA PRO A 80 -4.82 -7.22 -17.70
C PRO A 80 -3.79 -7.98 -18.54
N GLY A 81 -4.26 -8.98 -19.26
CA GLY A 81 -3.48 -9.67 -20.27
C GLY A 81 -3.16 -8.78 -21.48
N LEU A 82 -2.08 -9.11 -22.21
CA LEU A 82 -1.67 -8.41 -23.45
C LEU A 82 -2.81 -8.29 -24.46
N GLU A 83 -3.60 -9.36 -24.62
CA GLU A 83 -4.73 -9.42 -25.55
C GLU A 83 -5.86 -8.44 -25.17
N GLU A 84 -6.15 -8.28 -23.88
CA GLU A 84 -7.16 -7.33 -23.40
C GLU A 84 -6.76 -5.89 -23.69
N ILE A 85 -5.49 -5.56 -23.42
CA ILE A 85 -4.94 -4.23 -23.70
C ILE A 85 -4.95 -3.97 -25.22
N PHE A 86 -4.59 -4.96 -26.02
CA PHE A 86 -4.64 -4.85 -27.47
C PHE A 86 -6.08 -4.63 -27.98
N ARG A 87 -7.05 -5.39 -27.47
CA ARG A 87 -8.49 -5.18 -27.77
C ARG A 87 -8.93 -3.78 -27.38
N ARG A 88 -8.47 -3.25 -26.23
CA ARG A 88 -8.71 -1.86 -25.85
C ARG A 88 -8.16 -0.89 -26.88
N GLY A 89 -6.94 -1.09 -27.33
CA GLY A 89 -6.33 -0.27 -28.41
C GLY A 89 -7.17 -0.26 -29.68
N VAL A 90 -7.67 -1.41 -30.12
CA VAL A 90 -8.55 -1.55 -31.28
C VAL A 90 -9.86 -0.78 -31.08
N GLN A 91 -10.46 -0.87 -29.89
CA GLN A 91 -11.68 -0.11 -29.55
C GLN A 91 -11.44 1.40 -29.63
N LEU A 92 -10.34 1.89 -29.06
CA LEU A 92 -9.98 3.32 -29.09
C LEU A 92 -9.75 3.79 -30.54
N ALA A 93 -9.04 3.01 -31.34
CA ALA A 93 -8.83 3.32 -32.76
C ALA A 93 -10.14 3.35 -33.55
N ARG A 94 -11.09 2.46 -33.27
CA ARG A 94 -12.44 2.48 -33.86
C ARG A 94 -13.25 3.68 -33.37
N ALA A 95 -13.25 3.95 -32.07
CA ALA A 95 -13.97 5.10 -31.50
C ALA A 95 -13.49 6.42 -32.09
N SER A 96 -12.21 6.54 -32.49
CA SER A 96 -11.70 7.76 -33.17
C SER A 96 -12.41 8.09 -34.49
N THR A 97 -13.07 7.11 -35.10
CA THR A 97 -13.81 7.31 -36.36
C THR A 97 -15.30 7.62 -36.17
N SER A 98 -15.82 7.52 -34.94
CA SER A 98 -17.24 7.75 -34.60
C SER A 98 -17.60 9.24 -34.52
N MET A 99 -17.06 10.03 -35.41
CA MET A 99 -17.34 11.46 -35.56
C MET A 99 -18.32 11.72 -36.72
N PRO A 100 -19.10 12.81 -36.67
CA PRO A 100 -19.95 13.19 -37.79
C PRO A 100 -19.20 13.22 -39.12
N TRP A 101 -19.89 12.96 -40.22
CA TRP A 101 -19.26 12.89 -41.55
C TRP A 101 -18.55 14.18 -41.97
N TRP A 102 -19.06 15.34 -41.53
CA TRP A 102 -18.51 16.67 -41.80
C TRP A 102 -17.26 16.99 -40.94
N ALA A 103 -16.99 16.21 -39.92
CA ALA A 103 -15.87 16.45 -39.02
C ALA A 103 -14.53 16.25 -39.75
N PRO A 104 -13.63 17.25 -39.72
CA PRO A 104 -12.32 17.12 -40.31
C PRO A 104 -11.49 16.05 -39.65
N ARG A 105 -10.54 15.49 -40.35
CA ARG A 105 -9.64 14.43 -39.79
C ARG A 105 -8.92 14.84 -38.52
N ARG A 106 -8.62 16.13 -38.35
CA ARG A 106 -7.96 16.65 -37.13
C ARG A 106 -8.79 16.48 -35.87
N ALA A 107 -10.09 16.33 -35.98
CA ALA A 107 -11.00 16.04 -34.89
C ALA A 107 -11.18 14.54 -34.66
N LYS A 108 -10.94 13.67 -35.66
CA LYS A 108 -11.13 12.22 -35.59
C LYS A 108 -9.99 11.55 -34.80
N THR A 109 -10.06 11.65 -33.47
CA THR A 109 -9.04 11.11 -32.57
C THR A 109 -9.64 10.79 -31.21
N VAL A 110 -9.05 9.81 -30.53
CA VAL A 110 -9.22 9.54 -29.12
C VAL A 110 -7.95 9.96 -28.42
N GLN A 111 -8.08 10.55 -27.26
CA GLN A 111 -6.99 11.09 -26.45
C GLN A 111 -6.90 10.32 -25.15
N ILE A 112 -5.72 9.85 -24.80
CA ILE A 112 -5.40 9.36 -23.48
C ILE A 112 -4.63 10.49 -22.79
N ARG A 113 -5.13 10.90 -21.63
CA ARG A 113 -4.51 11.94 -20.81
C ARG A 113 -4.11 11.34 -19.47
N MET A 114 -2.83 11.40 -19.19
CA MET A 114 -2.23 11.04 -17.92
C MET A 114 -1.79 12.33 -17.24
N ARG A 115 -2.43 12.68 -16.13
CA ARG A 115 -2.21 13.96 -15.45
C ARG A 115 -1.95 13.74 -13.97
N ALA A 116 -0.96 14.44 -13.44
CA ALA A 116 -0.65 14.54 -12.02
C ALA A 116 -0.34 16.00 -11.67
N ASP A 117 -0.88 16.51 -10.58
CA ASP A 117 -0.73 17.90 -10.13
C ASP A 117 -0.27 18.01 -8.65
N GLY A 118 0.12 16.89 -8.05
CA GLY A 118 0.59 16.82 -6.67
C GLY A 118 -0.53 16.83 -5.63
N SER A 119 -1.81 17.05 -6.01
CA SER A 119 -2.96 16.98 -5.11
C SER A 119 -3.68 15.64 -5.17
N SER A 120 -3.51 14.89 -6.25
CA SER A 120 -4.13 13.60 -6.51
C SER A 120 -3.15 12.64 -7.18
N PRO A 121 -3.37 11.32 -7.08
CA PRO A 121 -2.63 10.33 -7.84
C PRO A 121 -2.70 10.59 -9.35
N LEU A 122 -1.84 9.92 -10.12
CA LEU A 122 -1.87 9.99 -11.57
C LEU A 122 -3.26 9.61 -12.10
N THR A 123 -3.98 10.59 -12.65
CA THR A 123 -5.29 10.36 -13.28
C THR A 123 -5.10 9.84 -14.69
N TYR A 124 -5.84 8.79 -15.05
CA TYR A 124 -5.85 8.21 -16.39
C TYR A 124 -7.21 8.45 -17.03
N ARG A 125 -7.25 9.33 -18.02
CA ARG A 125 -8.49 9.73 -18.71
C ARG A 125 -8.44 9.38 -20.17
N VAL A 126 -9.60 9.01 -20.69
CA VAL A 126 -9.82 8.78 -22.12
C VAL A 126 -10.86 9.77 -22.61
N GLU A 127 -10.48 10.59 -23.58
CA GLU A 127 -11.38 11.57 -24.20
C GLU A 127 -11.62 11.22 -25.66
N GLY A 128 -12.88 11.18 -26.06
CA GLY A 128 -13.23 10.80 -27.43
C GLY A 128 -14.56 11.39 -27.89
N PRO A 129 -14.98 11.10 -29.13
CA PRO A 129 -16.22 11.59 -29.68
C PRO A 129 -17.45 11.04 -28.96
N ALA A 130 -18.46 11.87 -28.72
CA ALA A 130 -19.72 11.46 -28.08
C ALA A 130 -20.39 10.29 -28.82
N GLY A 131 -20.34 10.28 -30.15
CA GLY A 131 -20.85 9.16 -30.96
C GLY A 131 -20.13 7.81 -30.73
N GLY A 132 -18.96 7.84 -30.04
CA GLY A 132 -18.18 6.66 -29.65
C GLY A 132 -18.38 6.25 -28.20
N GLU A 133 -19.33 6.84 -27.44
CA GLU A 133 -19.50 6.64 -26.00
C GLU A 133 -19.53 5.16 -25.60
N ARG A 134 -20.32 4.33 -26.28
CA ARG A 134 -20.41 2.89 -26.00
C ARG A 134 -19.07 2.16 -26.18
N LEU A 135 -18.27 2.54 -27.19
CA LEU A 135 -16.94 1.96 -27.40
C LEU A 135 -15.91 2.44 -26.38
N LEU A 136 -16.11 3.60 -25.80
CA LEU A 136 -15.19 4.17 -24.81
C LEU A 136 -15.52 3.69 -23.39
N SER A 137 -16.83 3.54 -23.06
CA SER A 137 -17.30 3.16 -21.74
C SER A 137 -17.18 1.66 -21.46
N ILE A 138 -17.38 0.82 -22.46
CA ILE A 138 -17.21 -0.64 -22.32
C ILE A 138 -15.72 -0.95 -22.49
N THR A 139 -15.10 -1.40 -21.38
CA THR A 139 -13.69 -1.79 -21.41
C THR A 139 -13.56 -3.30 -21.49
N PRO A 140 -12.54 -3.86 -22.15
CA PRO A 140 -12.26 -5.30 -22.12
C PRO A 140 -11.73 -5.78 -20.78
N PHE A 141 -11.47 -4.85 -19.85
CA PHE A 141 -10.89 -5.11 -18.52
C PHE A 141 -11.92 -5.60 -17.48
N GLY A 142 -13.18 -5.80 -17.88
CA GLY A 142 -14.22 -6.30 -16.99
C GLY A 142 -14.46 -5.41 -15.75
N PRO A 143 -14.73 -6.00 -14.58
CA PRO A 143 -15.02 -5.27 -13.35
C PRO A 143 -13.77 -4.63 -12.72
N ASP A 144 -12.56 -4.97 -13.18
CA ASP A 144 -11.31 -4.50 -12.59
C ASP A 144 -11.00 -3.03 -12.88
N VAL A 145 -11.76 -2.41 -13.78
CA VAL A 145 -11.65 -0.98 -14.07
C VAL A 145 -13.02 -0.32 -14.02
N THR A 146 -13.18 0.57 -13.04
CA THR A 146 -14.38 1.41 -12.95
C THR A 146 -14.26 2.59 -13.91
N VAL A 147 -15.27 2.76 -14.77
CA VAL A 147 -15.32 3.87 -15.72
C VAL A 147 -16.32 4.91 -15.22
N THR A 148 -15.83 6.11 -14.94
CA THR A 148 -16.64 7.24 -14.47
C THR A 148 -16.61 8.39 -15.47
N ARG A 149 -17.63 9.27 -15.46
CA ARG A 149 -17.57 10.49 -16.24
C ARG A 149 -16.56 11.46 -15.62
N GLY A 150 -15.54 11.83 -16.41
CA GLY A 150 -14.50 12.75 -15.97
C GLY A 150 -15.04 14.17 -15.78
N ARG A 151 -14.70 14.80 -14.67
CA ARG A 151 -15.00 16.21 -14.42
C ARG A 151 -14.21 17.11 -15.40
N PRO A 152 -14.72 18.30 -15.77
CA PRO A 152 -13.96 19.26 -16.55
C PRO A 152 -12.63 19.59 -15.87
N LEU A 153 -11.53 19.53 -16.64
CA LEU A 153 -10.22 19.92 -16.12
C LEU A 153 -10.13 21.45 -16.11
N VAL A 154 -9.93 22.00 -14.93
CA VAL A 154 -9.70 23.46 -14.77
C VAL A 154 -8.19 23.68 -14.71
N ASP A 155 -7.66 24.33 -15.73
CA ASP A 155 -6.25 24.71 -15.76
C ASP A 155 -6.06 26.05 -15.06
N LYS A 156 -5.45 26.01 -13.87
CA LYS A 156 -5.02 27.24 -13.20
C LYS A 156 -3.81 27.83 -13.93
N PRO A 157 -3.71 29.17 -14.11
CA PRO A 157 -2.54 29.78 -14.68
C PRO A 157 -1.30 29.52 -13.81
N ARG A 158 -0.16 29.23 -14.46
CA ARG A 158 1.14 28.97 -13.80
C ARG A 158 2.21 29.80 -14.48
N GLU A 159 3.24 30.19 -13.71
CA GLU A 159 4.27 31.11 -14.19
C GLU A 159 5.21 30.45 -15.21
N HIS A 160 5.67 29.25 -14.91
CA HIS A 160 6.60 28.54 -15.78
C HIS A 160 5.92 27.31 -16.40
N VAL A 161 5.78 27.33 -17.73
CA VAL A 161 5.14 26.26 -18.49
C VAL A 161 6.04 25.84 -19.63
N VAL A 162 6.44 24.58 -19.63
CA VAL A 162 7.29 23.97 -20.66
C VAL A 162 6.49 22.95 -21.47
N ARG A 163 6.70 22.94 -22.78
CA ARG A 163 5.93 22.16 -23.75
C ARG A 163 6.84 21.32 -24.61
N ALA A 164 6.49 20.07 -24.81
CA ALA A 164 7.21 19.18 -25.72
C ALA A 164 6.26 18.39 -26.62
N GLU A 165 6.65 18.23 -27.87
CA GLU A 165 6.05 17.29 -28.81
C GLU A 165 7.06 16.18 -29.09
N PHE A 166 6.64 14.93 -28.99
CA PHE A 166 7.51 13.79 -29.24
C PHE A 166 7.29 13.22 -30.64
N VAL A 167 8.39 12.88 -31.29
CA VAL A 167 8.43 12.29 -32.61
C VAL A 167 9.28 11.02 -32.59
N LEU A 168 8.87 10.03 -33.34
CA LEU A 168 9.67 8.82 -33.52
C LEU A 168 10.91 9.14 -34.35
N ARG A 169 12.09 8.89 -33.78
CA ARG A 169 13.39 8.95 -34.43
C ARG A 169 13.98 7.55 -34.53
N GLY A 170 14.81 7.32 -35.56
CA GLY A 170 15.38 6.03 -35.88
C GLY A 170 14.93 5.55 -37.26
N LYS A 171 14.92 4.25 -37.49
CA LYS A 171 14.40 3.68 -38.75
C LYS A 171 12.88 3.77 -38.76
N PRO A 172 12.24 4.44 -39.75
CA PRO A 172 10.79 4.63 -39.77
C PRO A 172 9.98 3.33 -39.79
N THR A 173 10.60 2.26 -40.21
CA THR A 173 10.01 0.94 -40.37
C THR A 173 10.28 0.00 -39.20
N ALA A 174 11.18 0.41 -38.26
CA ALA A 174 11.48 -0.38 -37.07
C ALA A 174 10.42 -0.17 -35.97
N PRO A 175 10.07 -1.21 -35.20
CA PRO A 175 9.16 -1.11 -34.09
C PRO A 175 9.78 -0.34 -32.90
N LEU A 176 8.93 0.13 -32.00
CA LEU A 176 9.30 0.43 -30.63
C LEU A 176 9.66 -0.88 -29.92
N ARG A 177 10.28 -0.76 -28.75
CA ARG A 177 10.61 -1.92 -27.93
C ARG A 177 9.32 -2.55 -27.40
N ASP A 178 9.24 -3.85 -27.48
CA ASP A 178 8.25 -4.63 -26.76
C ASP A 178 8.62 -4.64 -25.27
N VAL A 179 7.71 -4.13 -24.43
CA VAL A 179 7.96 -3.93 -23.01
C VAL A 179 7.08 -4.91 -22.22
N PRO A 180 7.66 -5.72 -21.32
CA PRO A 180 6.88 -6.61 -20.48
C PRO A 180 5.93 -5.80 -19.58
N LEU A 181 4.84 -6.43 -19.13
CA LEU A 181 3.87 -5.81 -18.22
C LEU A 181 4.28 -5.89 -16.76
N ASP A 182 5.18 -6.77 -16.40
CA ASP A 182 5.81 -6.87 -15.08
C ASP A 182 7.34 -6.73 -15.24
N PRO A 183 7.95 -5.68 -14.65
CA PRO A 183 7.33 -4.54 -13.99
C PRO A 183 6.51 -3.65 -14.95
N ASP A 184 5.50 -2.95 -14.40
CA ASP A 184 4.61 -2.11 -15.20
C ASP A 184 5.40 -1.02 -15.94
N PRO A 185 5.29 -0.91 -17.28
CA PRO A 185 6.01 0.08 -18.07
C PRO A 185 5.60 1.54 -17.77
N LEU A 186 4.49 1.77 -17.03
CA LEU A 186 4.14 3.09 -16.53
C LEU A 186 4.90 3.50 -15.26
N GLN A 187 5.56 2.57 -14.57
CA GLN A 187 6.30 2.87 -13.33
C GLN A 187 7.29 4.03 -13.48
N PRO A 188 8.16 4.10 -14.51
CA PRO A 188 9.07 5.23 -14.68
C PRO A 188 8.36 6.57 -14.87
N LEU A 189 7.16 6.58 -15.50
CA LEU A 189 6.34 7.79 -15.64
C LEU A 189 5.72 8.21 -14.30
N ILE A 190 5.29 7.26 -13.49
CA ILE A 190 4.77 7.50 -12.14
C ILE A 190 5.89 8.02 -11.23
N ASP A 191 7.06 7.41 -11.29
CA ASP A 191 8.23 7.85 -10.51
C ASP A 191 8.62 9.28 -10.90
N ALA A 192 8.55 9.62 -12.19
CA ALA A 192 8.81 10.95 -12.68
C ALA A 192 7.81 12.01 -12.21
N VAL A 193 6.62 11.64 -11.71
CA VAL A 193 5.60 12.58 -11.21
C VAL A 193 5.36 12.43 -9.70
N SER A 194 6.11 11.58 -9.03
CA SER A 194 5.89 11.24 -7.61
C SER A 194 6.18 12.39 -6.64
N ASP A 195 7.06 13.33 -7.00
CA ASP A 195 7.49 14.46 -6.17
C ASP A 195 6.86 15.81 -6.58
N LEU A 196 5.73 15.77 -7.30
CA LEU A 196 4.96 16.97 -7.63
C LEU A 196 4.33 17.58 -6.38
N ARG A 197 4.31 18.91 -6.32
CA ARG A 197 3.78 19.69 -5.20
C ARG A 197 2.66 20.58 -5.66
N ALA A 198 1.46 20.35 -5.15
CA ALA A 198 0.29 21.18 -5.44
C ALA A 198 0.50 22.66 -5.02
N GLU A 199 1.20 22.87 -3.90
CA GLU A 199 1.49 24.18 -3.32
C GLU A 199 2.40 25.04 -4.22
N LEU A 200 3.31 24.41 -4.95
CA LEU A 200 4.19 25.06 -5.92
C LEU A 200 3.55 25.18 -7.31
N GLY A 201 2.29 24.77 -7.45
CA GLY A 201 1.59 24.79 -8.72
C GLY A 201 2.15 23.77 -9.72
N ASP A 202 2.85 22.73 -9.25
CA ASP A 202 3.41 21.70 -10.13
C ASP A 202 2.30 20.99 -10.91
N LEU A 203 2.58 20.71 -12.18
CA LEU A 203 1.71 19.96 -13.07
C LEU A 203 2.57 19.18 -14.05
N ALA A 204 2.22 17.94 -14.28
CA ALA A 204 2.72 17.15 -15.39
C ALA A 204 1.54 16.49 -16.10
N GLU A 205 1.47 16.66 -17.40
CA GLU A 205 0.42 16.05 -18.21
C GLU A 205 1.01 15.50 -19.50
N ILE A 206 0.75 14.21 -19.74
CA ILE A 206 1.07 13.51 -20.98
C ILE A 206 -0.22 13.26 -21.72
N ARG A 207 -0.24 13.61 -23.00
CA ARG A 207 -1.39 13.43 -23.86
C ARG A 207 -1.01 12.61 -25.09
N LEU A 208 -1.59 11.45 -25.20
CA LEU A 208 -1.45 10.53 -26.33
C LEU A 208 -2.71 10.57 -27.17
N ASP A 209 -2.61 11.15 -28.36
CA ASP A 209 -3.71 11.22 -29.31
C ASP A 209 -3.56 10.08 -30.32
N ILE A 210 -4.59 9.25 -30.44
CA ILE A 210 -4.64 8.09 -31.32
C ILE A 210 -5.61 8.36 -32.46
N GLN A 211 -5.13 8.24 -33.68
CA GLN A 211 -5.90 8.40 -34.89
C GLN A 211 -5.76 7.17 -35.78
N ARG A 212 -6.88 6.61 -36.24
CA ARG A 212 -6.83 5.52 -37.21
C ARG A 212 -6.10 5.94 -38.47
N ALA A 213 -5.17 5.13 -38.93
CA ALA A 213 -4.40 5.37 -40.13
C ALA A 213 -5.28 5.29 -41.39
N PRO A 214 -5.33 6.32 -42.26
CA PRO A 214 -6.09 6.23 -43.50
C PRO A 214 -5.34 5.39 -44.55
N LYS A 215 -6.07 4.50 -45.19
CA LYS A 215 -5.48 3.56 -46.18
C LYS A 215 -4.69 4.29 -47.29
N TRP A 216 -5.18 5.42 -47.80
CA TRP A 216 -4.48 6.15 -48.83
C TRP A 216 -3.13 6.75 -48.34
N SER A 217 -3.09 7.25 -47.16
CA SER A 217 -1.87 7.82 -46.56
C SER A 217 -0.82 6.71 -46.28
N LEU A 218 -1.27 5.52 -45.89
CA LEU A 218 -0.43 4.37 -45.73
C LEU A 218 0.14 3.88 -47.06
N ARG A 219 -0.72 3.80 -48.09
CA ARG A 219 -0.30 3.49 -49.46
C ARG A 219 0.78 4.46 -49.96
N ALA A 220 0.52 5.76 -49.85
CA ALA A 220 1.49 6.79 -50.23
C ALA A 220 2.81 6.66 -49.48
N ARG A 221 2.76 6.34 -48.17
CA ARG A 221 3.97 6.15 -47.37
C ARG A 221 4.74 4.90 -47.80
N ARG A 222 4.07 3.80 -48.10
CA ARG A 222 4.70 2.54 -48.60
C ARG A 222 5.39 2.81 -49.94
N VAL A 223 4.71 3.48 -50.89
CA VAL A 223 5.30 3.83 -52.18
C VAL A 223 6.57 4.65 -51.99
N HIS A 224 6.55 5.65 -51.10
CA HIS A 224 7.71 6.47 -50.79
C HIS A 224 8.89 5.62 -50.20
N LEU A 225 8.61 4.76 -49.20
CA LEU A 225 9.63 3.92 -48.57
C LEU A 225 10.21 2.92 -49.56
N MET A 226 9.37 2.29 -50.37
CA MET A 226 9.83 1.37 -51.41
C MET A 226 10.66 2.11 -52.49
N GLY A 227 10.27 3.34 -52.85
CA GLY A 227 11.05 4.18 -53.73
C GLY A 227 12.44 4.49 -53.17
N ASP A 228 12.51 4.84 -51.90
CA ASP A 228 13.78 5.11 -51.21
C ASP A 228 14.66 3.85 -51.09
N ALA A 229 14.06 2.69 -50.78
CA ALA A 229 14.75 1.40 -50.72
C ALA A 229 15.35 1.03 -52.08
N ARG A 230 14.56 1.14 -53.16
CA ARG A 230 15.04 0.91 -54.54
C ARG A 230 16.13 1.90 -54.95
N ARG A 231 16.07 3.16 -54.50
CA ARG A 231 17.14 4.13 -54.77
C ARG A 231 18.44 3.76 -54.04
N ARG A 232 18.34 3.25 -52.81
CA ARG A 232 19.52 2.75 -52.10
C ARG A 232 20.13 1.54 -52.80
N GLU A 233 19.30 0.55 -53.16
CA GLU A 233 19.75 -0.64 -53.93
C GLU A 233 20.51 -0.20 -55.19
N ARG A 234 19.94 0.75 -55.99
CA ARG A 234 20.59 1.27 -57.19
C ARG A 234 21.94 1.93 -56.86
N ARG A 235 22.03 2.71 -55.80
CA ARG A 235 23.25 3.37 -55.35
C ARG A 235 24.32 2.33 -54.87
N GLU A 236 23.88 1.30 -54.18
CA GLU A 236 24.75 0.21 -53.74
C GLU A 236 25.25 -0.61 -54.93
N ALA A 237 24.38 -0.97 -55.87
CA ALA A 237 24.73 -1.62 -57.08
C ALA A 237 25.70 -0.77 -57.94
N GLN A 238 25.51 0.54 -58.05
CA GLN A 238 26.43 1.44 -58.69
C GLN A 238 27.79 1.53 -58.01
N ARG A 239 27.81 1.49 -56.64
CA ARG A 239 29.04 1.46 -55.87
C ARG A 239 29.79 0.14 -56.06
N ALA A 240 29.08 -0.98 -56.04
CA ALA A 240 29.61 -2.30 -56.31
C ALA A 240 30.21 -2.39 -57.74
N ALA A 241 29.48 -1.88 -58.74
CA ALA A 241 29.96 -1.81 -60.14
C ALA A 241 31.19 -0.90 -60.31
N ARG A 242 31.28 0.24 -59.61
CA ARG A 242 32.47 1.10 -59.59
C ARG A 242 33.63 0.38 -58.93
N TRP A 243 33.40 -0.31 -57.82
CA TRP A 243 34.44 -1.10 -57.11
C TRP A 243 35.01 -2.19 -58.00
N VAL A 244 34.15 -2.97 -58.72
CA VAL A 244 34.56 -4.01 -59.66
C VAL A 244 35.40 -3.38 -60.82
N ARG A 245 35.04 -2.18 -61.33
CA ARG A 245 35.83 -1.50 -62.35
C ARG A 245 37.17 -1.04 -61.83
N GLN A 246 37.23 -0.52 -60.60
CA GLN A 246 38.51 -0.09 -59.96
C GLN A 246 39.43 -1.28 -59.65
N ASP A 247 38.85 -2.42 -59.26
CA ASP A 247 39.64 -3.64 -59.01
C ASP A 247 40.12 -4.31 -60.31
N ALA A 248 39.30 -4.21 -61.35
CA ALA A 248 39.74 -4.71 -62.70
C ALA A 248 40.97 -3.92 -63.25
N THR A 249 41.00 -2.57 -63.07
CA THR A 249 42.17 -1.74 -63.42
C THR A 249 43.34 -2.02 -62.51
N GLY A 250 43.08 -2.30 -61.21
CA GLY A 250 44.13 -2.69 -60.25
C GLY A 250 44.71 -4.12 -60.45
N ILE A 251 43.96 -5.01 -61.11
CA ILE A 251 44.43 -6.36 -61.45
C ILE A 251 45.44 -6.28 -62.64
N GLU A 252 45.20 -5.39 -63.65
CA GLU A 252 46.13 -5.18 -64.73
C GLU A 252 47.46 -4.59 -64.16
N ASP A 253 47.44 -3.59 -63.31
CA ASP A 253 48.61 -3.05 -62.64
C ASP A 253 49.34 -4.07 -61.76
N SER A 254 48.57 -4.93 -61.08
CA SER A 254 49.07 -6.02 -60.23
C SER A 254 49.72 -7.13 -61.02
N LEU A 255 49.22 -7.50 -62.20
CA LEU A 255 49.83 -8.46 -63.09
C LEU A 255 51.14 -7.89 -63.58
N ILE A 256 51.22 -6.63 -64.02
CA ILE A 256 52.47 -5.98 -64.49
C ILE A 256 53.48 -5.91 -63.35
N SER A 257 53.04 -5.58 -62.13
CA SER A 257 53.93 -5.53 -60.96
C SER A 257 54.39 -6.93 -60.50
N HIS A 258 53.60 -7.99 -60.69
CA HIS A 258 53.93 -9.36 -60.37
C HIS A 258 54.99 -9.88 -61.39
N VAL A 259 54.82 -9.55 -62.65
CA VAL A 259 55.80 -9.87 -63.70
C VAL A 259 57.10 -9.11 -63.41
N GLN A 260 57.06 -7.86 -62.99
CA GLN A 260 58.21 -7.08 -62.55
C GLN A 260 58.95 -7.64 -61.34
N GLN A 261 58.18 -8.15 -60.37
CA GLN A 261 58.71 -8.83 -59.15
C GLN A 261 59.34 -10.19 -59.46
N LEU A 262 58.80 -10.96 -60.38
CA LEU A 262 59.37 -12.22 -60.85
C LEU A 262 60.69 -12.00 -61.60
N VAL A 263 60.86 -10.86 -62.28
CA VAL A 263 62.09 -10.47 -62.97
C VAL A 263 63.11 -9.88 -62.02
N SER A 264 62.71 -9.29 -60.90
CA SER A 264 63.59 -8.59 -59.98
C SER A 264 63.96 -9.32 -58.65
N GLY A 265 63.50 -10.57 -58.48
CA GLY A 265 63.97 -11.48 -57.44
C GLY A 265 63.83 -11.04 -56.00
N LYS A 266 62.98 -10.06 -55.69
CA LYS A 266 62.68 -9.61 -54.31
C LYS A 266 61.34 -10.17 -53.73
N HIS A 267 61.47 -11.10 -52.80
CA HIS A 267 60.35 -11.62 -52.04
C HIS A 267 59.96 -10.62 -50.95
N GLY A 268 58.83 -9.88 -51.13
CA GLY A 268 58.20 -9.05 -50.12
C GLY A 268 56.80 -9.65 -49.83
N GLY A 269 56.65 -10.28 -48.66
CA GLY A 269 55.39 -10.87 -48.22
C GLY A 269 54.36 -9.82 -47.85
N GLY A 270 53.37 -9.64 -48.65
CA GLY A 270 52.11 -8.83 -48.36
C GLY A 270 50.94 -9.52 -48.99
N GLY A 271 50.38 -10.54 -48.35
CA GLY A 271 49.14 -11.16 -48.78
C GLY A 271 47.98 -10.16 -48.73
N ARG A 272 47.57 -9.60 -49.87
CA ARG A 272 46.33 -8.85 -50.02
C ARG A 272 45.15 -9.82 -49.81
N ARG A 273 44.43 -9.65 -48.72
CA ARG A 273 43.14 -10.28 -48.51
C ARG A 273 42.23 -9.93 -49.68
N LEU A 274 41.81 -10.94 -50.44
CA LEU A 274 40.74 -10.82 -51.42
C LEU A 274 39.46 -10.40 -50.69
N VAL A 275 39.13 -9.12 -50.73
CA VAL A 275 37.88 -8.60 -50.24
C VAL A 275 36.87 -8.84 -51.35
N MET A 276 35.97 -9.79 -51.14
CA MET A 276 34.89 -10.05 -52.11
C MET A 276 34.02 -8.79 -52.29
N PRO A 277 33.61 -8.47 -53.50
CA PRO A 277 32.74 -7.32 -53.76
C PRO A 277 31.43 -7.49 -52.99
N PRO A 278 30.88 -6.43 -52.38
CA PRO A 278 29.61 -6.50 -51.75
C PRO A 278 28.50 -6.91 -52.75
N VAL A 279 27.93 -8.10 -52.56
CA VAL A 279 26.80 -8.57 -53.38
C VAL A 279 25.61 -7.63 -53.14
N PRO A 280 25.08 -6.98 -54.18
CA PRO A 280 23.90 -6.12 -54.02
C PRO A 280 22.72 -6.97 -53.52
N ARG A 281 22.28 -6.75 -52.31
CA ARG A 281 21.09 -7.40 -51.76
C ARG A 281 19.83 -6.87 -52.49
N ARG A 282 19.05 -7.77 -53.06
CA ARG A 282 17.70 -7.43 -53.53
C ARG A 282 16.88 -6.93 -52.37
N VAL A 283 16.16 -5.81 -52.56
CA VAL A 283 15.27 -5.25 -51.56
C VAL A 283 14.11 -6.23 -51.36
N ASP A 284 14.08 -6.86 -50.18
CA ASP A 284 12.89 -7.54 -49.70
C ASP A 284 11.83 -6.52 -49.32
N PRO A 285 10.64 -6.57 -49.95
CA PRO A 285 9.54 -5.67 -49.60
C PRO A 285 9.15 -5.73 -48.12
N ALA A 286 9.20 -6.90 -47.49
CA ALA A 286 8.87 -7.08 -46.09
C ALA A 286 9.92 -6.38 -45.19
N GLU A 287 11.21 -6.54 -45.48
CA GLU A 287 12.29 -5.87 -44.73
C GLU A 287 12.24 -4.35 -44.95
N ALA A 288 11.97 -3.91 -46.20
CA ALA A 288 11.93 -2.50 -46.54
C ALA A 288 10.74 -1.75 -45.88
N LEU A 289 9.62 -2.40 -45.70
CA LEU A 289 8.41 -1.85 -45.11
C LEU A 289 8.33 -2.09 -43.58
N GLY A 290 8.95 -3.17 -43.08
CA GLY A 290 8.96 -3.55 -41.68
C GLY A 290 7.56 -3.49 -41.07
N LYS A 291 7.39 -2.80 -39.94
CA LYS A 291 6.07 -2.65 -39.26
C LYS A 291 4.96 -2.08 -40.12
N LEU A 292 5.26 -1.46 -41.25
CA LEU A 292 4.30 -0.91 -42.21
C LEU A 292 3.93 -1.90 -43.34
N ALA A 293 4.41 -3.14 -43.30
CA ALA A 293 4.10 -4.16 -44.30
C ALA A 293 2.63 -4.56 -44.26
N ASP A 294 2.07 -4.74 -43.05
CA ASP A 294 0.71 -5.16 -42.82
C ASP A 294 -0.23 -3.95 -42.65
N ASP A 295 -1.50 -4.12 -43.04
CA ASP A 295 -2.52 -3.07 -42.90
C ASP A 295 -3.13 -3.06 -41.48
N ASP A 296 -2.88 -4.12 -40.72
CA ASP A 296 -3.58 -4.36 -39.48
C ASP A 296 -3.03 -3.53 -38.32
N HIS A 297 -3.98 -2.89 -37.63
CA HIS A 297 -3.74 -2.22 -36.34
C HIS A 297 -2.76 -1.06 -36.32
N LEU A 298 -2.45 -0.48 -37.48
CA LEU A 298 -1.64 0.74 -37.57
C LEU A 298 -2.44 1.98 -37.22
N VAL A 299 -1.85 2.81 -36.37
CA VAL A 299 -2.38 4.09 -35.93
C VAL A 299 -1.35 5.18 -36.14
N ARG A 300 -1.86 6.41 -36.27
CA ARG A 300 -1.05 7.62 -36.23
C ARG A 300 -1.16 8.24 -34.86
N VAL A 301 -0.02 8.56 -34.26
CA VAL A 301 0.04 9.00 -32.86
C VAL A 301 0.64 10.40 -32.74
N GLN A 302 0.01 11.23 -31.94
CA GLN A 302 0.55 12.50 -31.48
C GLN A 302 0.79 12.40 -29.97
N LEU A 303 2.02 12.58 -29.53
CA LEU A 303 2.40 12.59 -28.12
C LEU A 303 2.84 13.98 -27.73
N LEU A 304 2.06 14.62 -26.87
CA LEU A 304 2.28 15.95 -26.35
C LEU A 304 2.51 15.86 -24.84
N VAL A 305 3.46 16.63 -24.33
CA VAL A 305 3.76 16.72 -22.91
C VAL A 305 3.80 18.17 -22.49
N MET A 306 3.18 18.47 -21.37
CA MET A 306 3.20 19.79 -20.74
C MET A 306 3.57 19.64 -19.26
N CYS A 307 4.58 20.36 -18.84
CA CYS A 307 4.96 20.50 -17.45
C CYS A 307 4.84 21.97 -17.04
N ALA A 308 4.36 22.21 -15.82
CA ALA A 308 4.22 23.56 -15.30
C ALA A 308 4.54 23.62 -13.80
N SER A 309 5.00 24.77 -13.34
CA SER A 309 5.26 25.07 -11.96
C SER A 309 5.26 26.60 -11.75
N ASN A 310 5.06 27.04 -10.50
CA ASN A 310 5.28 28.44 -10.14
C ASN A 310 6.75 28.71 -9.73
N THR A 311 7.58 27.65 -9.71
CA THR A 311 9.01 27.76 -9.40
C THR A 311 9.85 27.56 -10.66
N SER A 312 10.83 28.43 -10.90
CA SER A 312 11.75 28.35 -12.02
C SER A 312 12.57 27.05 -12.04
N GLY A 313 12.79 26.48 -13.22
CA GLY A 313 13.63 25.29 -13.44
C GLY A 313 12.94 23.96 -13.10
N ARG A 314 11.86 23.94 -12.31
CA ARG A 314 11.16 22.70 -11.94
C ARG A 314 10.41 22.06 -13.12
N ALA A 315 9.75 22.88 -13.92
CA ALA A 315 9.02 22.39 -15.10
C ALA A 315 9.96 21.75 -16.13
N GLU A 316 11.16 22.33 -16.35
CA GLU A 316 12.20 21.81 -17.23
C GLU A 316 12.78 20.50 -16.71
N ALA A 317 13.11 20.45 -15.42
CA ALA A 317 13.61 19.22 -14.76
C ALA A 317 12.59 18.08 -14.89
N ARG A 318 11.31 18.38 -14.68
CA ARG A 318 10.21 17.42 -14.82
C ARG A 318 10.08 16.88 -16.25
N LEU A 319 10.16 17.79 -17.22
CA LEU A 319 10.13 17.39 -18.63
C LEU A 319 11.31 16.45 -18.96
N GLY A 320 12.50 16.70 -18.41
CA GLY A 320 13.67 15.82 -18.56
C GLY A 320 13.44 14.43 -17.97
N GLN A 321 12.83 14.34 -16.80
CA GLN A 321 12.48 13.07 -16.15
C GLN A 321 11.44 12.29 -16.97
N LEU A 322 10.39 12.96 -17.46
CA LEU A 322 9.39 12.32 -18.33
C LEU A 322 9.98 11.85 -19.66
N GLN A 323 10.95 12.59 -20.21
CA GLN A 323 11.66 12.14 -21.41
C GLN A 323 12.45 10.85 -21.12
N ALA A 324 13.19 10.80 -20.01
CA ALA A 324 13.92 9.62 -19.61
C ALA A 324 12.99 8.41 -19.37
N ALA A 325 11.83 8.65 -18.77
CA ALA A 325 10.82 7.61 -18.57
C ALA A 325 10.25 7.06 -19.89
N LEU A 326 10.11 7.89 -20.91
CA LEU A 326 9.66 7.46 -22.25
C LEU A 326 10.74 6.68 -23.02
N ASP A 327 12.02 6.77 -22.63
CA ASP A 327 13.09 6.02 -23.27
C ASP A 327 12.97 4.50 -23.02
N VAL A 328 12.20 4.06 -22.03
CA VAL A 328 11.89 2.64 -21.78
C VAL A 328 11.25 1.98 -23.02
N PHE A 329 10.46 2.73 -23.79
CA PHE A 329 9.85 2.27 -25.03
C PHE A 329 10.81 2.32 -26.25
N GLY A 330 12.06 2.71 -26.03
CA GLY A 330 13.07 2.84 -27.10
C GLY A 330 13.55 1.49 -27.60
N GLY A 331 13.46 1.29 -28.91
CA GLY A 331 13.95 0.10 -29.64
C GLY A 331 14.64 0.52 -30.93
N GLY A 332 14.26 -0.08 -32.04
CA GLY A 332 14.72 0.35 -33.37
C GLY A 332 14.19 1.73 -33.77
N SER A 333 13.07 2.14 -33.19
CA SER A 333 12.57 3.52 -33.10
C SER A 333 12.49 3.97 -31.64
N ARG A 334 12.63 5.27 -31.37
CA ARG A 334 12.53 5.84 -30.03
C ARG A 334 11.78 7.17 -30.04
N TRP A 335 11.15 7.50 -28.94
CA TRP A 335 10.54 8.81 -28.73
C TRP A 335 11.64 9.85 -28.50
N ALA A 336 11.59 10.95 -29.24
CA ALA A 336 12.52 12.06 -29.08
C ALA A 336 11.76 13.38 -29.20
N MET A 337 12.17 14.38 -28.43
CA MET A 337 11.57 15.71 -28.53
C MET A 337 11.76 16.27 -29.94
N ARG A 338 10.66 16.77 -30.52
CA ARG A 338 10.68 17.47 -31.79
C ARG A 338 11.37 18.80 -31.63
N GLY A 339 12.36 19.07 -32.49
CA GLY A 339 13.08 20.31 -32.52
C GLY A 339 14.40 20.18 -33.28
N PHE A 340 15.03 21.32 -33.53
CA PHE A 340 16.37 21.40 -34.08
C PHE A 340 17.23 22.35 -33.24
N MET A 341 18.53 22.15 -33.27
CA MET A 341 19.51 23.02 -32.63
C MET A 341 20.08 23.94 -33.70
N LEU A 342 20.21 25.24 -33.39
CA LEU A 342 20.92 26.21 -34.19
C LEU A 342 21.88 26.94 -33.22
N GLY A 343 23.13 26.50 -33.21
CA GLY A 343 24.07 26.94 -32.19
C GLY A 343 23.58 26.56 -30.77
N PRO A 344 23.62 27.45 -29.80
CA PRO A 344 23.11 27.23 -28.45
C PRO A 344 21.56 27.21 -28.37
N TRP A 345 20.88 27.51 -29.46
CA TRP A 345 19.43 27.70 -29.45
C TRP A 345 18.68 26.46 -29.88
N ARG A 346 17.84 25.95 -29.00
CA ARG A 346 16.95 24.84 -29.32
C ARG A 346 15.58 25.36 -29.73
N PHE A 347 15.15 25.07 -30.95
CA PHE A 347 13.83 25.40 -31.50
C PHE A 347 12.93 24.17 -31.39
N GLY A 348 12.01 24.20 -30.43
CA GLY A 348 11.07 23.10 -30.11
C GLY A 348 9.63 23.62 -30.01
N ALA A 349 8.77 22.81 -29.39
CA ALA A 349 7.35 23.13 -29.20
C ALA A 349 7.10 24.35 -28.31
N ASP A 350 8.08 24.76 -27.53
CA ASP A 350 7.98 25.86 -26.57
C ASP A 350 8.35 27.23 -27.15
N ARG A 351 8.92 27.30 -28.38
CA ARG A 351 9.34 28.54 -29.03
C ARG A 351 8.46 28.87 -30.27
N TRP A 352 8.38 30.16 -30.56
CA TRP A 352 7.73 30.62 -31.77
C TRP A 352 8.43 30.07 -33.04
N PRO A 353 7.70 29.67 -34.11
CA PRO A 353 6.24 29.67 -34.31
C PRO A 353 5.54 28.39 -33.76
N SER A 354 6.29 27.38 -33.34
CA SER A 354 5.77 26.06 -32.94
C SER A 354 4.89 26.11 -31.70
N ARG A 355 5.17 27.04 -30.78
CA ARG A 355 4.40 27.23 -29.53
C ARG A 355 2.91 27.50 -29.80
N ARG A 356 2.61 28.40 -30.73
CA ARG A 356 1.21 28.71 -31.11
C ARG A 356 0.49 27.49 -31.70
N SER A 357 1.21 26.66 -32.46
CA SER A 357 0.67 25.41 -33.00
C SER A 357 0.43 24.37 -31.90
N PHE A 358 1.35 24.26 -30.95
CA PHE A 358 1.20 23.37 -29.78
C PHE A 358 0.00 23.77 -28.94
N GLU A 359 -0.11 25.06 -28.54
CA GLU A 359 -1.20 25.54 -27.68
C GLU A 359 -2.58 25.35 -28.31
N ARG A 360 -2.68 25.57 -29.63
CA ARG A 360 -3.93 25.30 -30.36
C ARG A 360 -4.31 23.82 -30.32
N ARG A 361 -3.38 22.94 -30.61
CA ARG A 361 -3.61 21.48 -30.55
C ARG A 361 -3.99 21.06 -29.15
N TRP A 362 -3.30 21.60 -28.13
CA TRP A 362 -3.56 21.34 -26.74
C TRP A 362 -4.97 21.77 -26.31
N LYS A 363 -5.30 23.04 -26.55
CA LYS A 363 -6.58 23.62 -26.12
C LYS A 363 -7.79 23.07 -26.89
N LEU A 364 -7.66 22.93 -28.19
CA LEU A 364 -8.77 22.53 -29.06
C LEU A 364 -8.86 21.02 -29.27
N GLY A 365 -7.94 20.26 -28.75
CA GLY A 365 -7.93 18.81 -28.91
C GLY A 365 -7.66 18.34 -30.36
N HIS A 366 -6.99 19.14 -31.19
CA HIS A 366 -6.72 18.76 -32.57
C HIS A 366 -5.56 17.79 -32.68
N CYS A 367 -5.73 16.72 -33.46
CA CYS A 367 -4.68 15.76 -33.76
C CYS A 367 -4.01 16.08 -35.10
N GLN A 368 -2.73 16.39 -35.02
CA GLN A 368 -1.85 16.62 -36.19
C GLN A 368 -0.55 15.84 -36.02
N PRO A 369 -0.61 14.52 -36.11
CA PRO A 369 0.55 13.68 -35.80
C PRO A 369 1.69 13.95 -36.81
N PRO A 370 2.94 13.98 -36.32
CA PRO A 370 4.14 14.05 -37.16
C PRO A 370 4.14 12.97 -38.24
N LYS A 371 4.74 13.26 -39.39
CA LYS A 371 4.80 12.31 -40.52
C LYS A 371 5.49 10.99 -40.19
N ALA A 372 6.38 10.97 -39.18
CA ALA A 372 7.11 9.80 -38.75
C ALA A 372 6.34 8.91 -37.76
N ASN A 373 5.32 9.47 -37.08
CA ASN A 373 4.64 8.78 -35.97
C ASN A 373 3.58 7.78 -36.47
N TRP A 374 4.06 6.70 -37.04
CA TRP A 374 3.30 5.48 -37.35
C TRP A 374 3.64 4.42 -36.35
N VAL A 375 2.66 3.90 -35.63
CA VAL A 375 2.84 2.94 -34.56
C VAL A 375 1.82 1.83 -34.68
N ARG A 376 2.17 0.62 -34.35
CA ARG A 376 1.22 -0.50 -34.20
C ARG A 376 0.64 -0.43 -32.78
N LEU A 377 -0.55 -0.97 -32.59
CA LEU A 377 -1.21 -0.95 -31.27
C LEU A 377 -0.49 -1.80 -30.26
N ASP A 378 0.16 -2.88 -30.66
CA ASP A 378 1.01 -3.72 -29.83
C ASP A 378 2.22 -2.98 -29.27
N GLU A 379 2.80 -2.04 -30.02
CA GLU A 379 3.89 -1.17 -29.56
C GLU A 379 3.45 -0.16 -28.48
N LEU A 380 2.15 0.06 -28.28
CA LEU A 380 1.58 1.01 -27.34
C LEU A 380 0.98 0.37 -26.09
N VAL A 381 1.04 -0.95 -25.96
CA VAL A 381 0.40 -1.73 -24.88
C VAL A 381 0.65 -1.11 -23.50
N GLY A 382 1.87 -0.66 -23.20
CA GLY A 382 2.21 -0.02 -21.95
C GLY A 382 1.49 1.31 -21.67
N LEU A 383 0.99 2.01 -22.70
CA LEU A 383 0.32 3.31 -22.59
C LEU A 383 -1.21 3.23 -22.76
N LEU A 384 -1.75 2.09 -23.22
CA LEU A 384 -3.17 1.89 -23.53
C LEU A 384 -3.99 1.40 -22.33
N LYS A 385 -3.39 1.26 -21.17
CA LYS A 385 -4.01 0.80 -19.93
C LYS A 385 -3.72 1.78 -18.79
N PRO A 386 -4.59 1.86 -17.76
CA PRO A 386 -4.21 2.51 -16.51
C PRO A 386 -3.11 1.70 -15.77
N PRO A 387 -2.52 2.26 -14.70
CA PRO A 387 -1.55 1.55 -13.88
C PRO A 387 -2.09 0.22 -13.36
N THR A 388 -1.26 -0.82 -13.38
CA THR A 388 -1.61 -2.18 -12.92
C THR A 388 -1.17 -2.43 -11.48
N VAL A 389 -1.49 -3.63 -10.95
CA VAL A 389 -0.99 -4.13 -9.66
C VAL A 389 0.55 -4.11 -9.59
N HIS A 390 1.24 -4.24 -10.72
CA HIS A 390 2.70 -4.17 -10.83
C HIS A 390 3.27 -2.75 -10.80
N CYS A 391 2.41 -1.76 -10.58
CA CYS A 391 2.76 -0.35 -10.52
C CYS A 391 2.65 0.18 -9.09
N ARG A 392 3.74 0.73 -8.57
CA ARG A 392 3.72 1.41 -7.28
C ARG A 392 3.23 2.83 -7.48
N LEU A 393 1.98 3.07 -7.17
CA LEU A 393 1.46 4.43 -7.08
C LEU A 393 2.03 5.07 -5.81
N PRO A 394 2.70 6.23 -5.91
CA PRO A 394 3.14 6.94 -4.71
C PRO A 394 1.91 7.32 -3.89
N LEU A 395 1.96 7.02 -2.59
CA LEU A 395 1.01 7.58 -1.64
C LEU A 395 1.26 9.08 -1.55
N LEU A 396 0.28 9.84 -1.98
CA LEU A 396 0.32 11.29 -1.84
C LEU A 396 0.03 11.67 -0.38
N ALA A 397 0.63 12.76 0.06
CA ALA A 397 0.43 13.26 1.41
C ALA A 397 -1.06 13.50 1.77
N GLY A 398 -1.96 13.65 0.78
CA GLY A 398 -3.40 13.78 0.96
C GLY A 398 -4.12 12.48 1.34
N ASP A 399 -3.54 11.32 1.07
CA ASP A 399 -4.20 10.03 1.28
C ASP A 399 -4.09 9.52 2.73
N LEU A 400 -3.21 10.12 3.53
CA LEU A 400 -3.03 9.74 4.93
C LEU A 400 -3.60 10.83 5.84
N PRO A 401 -4.48 10.49 6.81
CA PRO A 401 -4.93 11.44 7.81
C PRO A 401 -3.75 12.06 8.57
N THR A 402 -3.83 13.36 8.84
CA THR A 402 -2.85 14.06 9.69
C THR A 402 -3.22 13.83 11.15
N PHE A 403 -2.25 13.45 11.98
CA PHE A 403 -2.48 13.31 13.41
C PHE A 403 -2.70 14.68 14.07
N GLU A 404 -3.72 14.73 14.91
CA GLU A 404 -4.05 15.88 15.74
C GLU A 404 -4.09 15.44 17.21
N HIS A 405 -3.35 16.16 18.06
CA HIS A 405 -3.33 15.89 19.49
C HIS A 405 -4.74 16.06 20.11
N GLY A 406 -5.12 15.14 20.98
CA GLY A 406 -6.44 15.15 21.64
C GLY A 406 -7.60 14.63 20.76
N ASN A 407 -7.40 14.33 19.51
CA ASN A 407 -8.42 13.78 18.62
C ASN A 407 -8.54 12.26 18.79
N ARG A 408 -9.64 11.79 19.45
CA ARG A 408 -9.87 10.37 19.69
C ARG A 408 -10.17 9.57 18.42
N SER A 409 -10.54 10.19 17.33
CA SER A 409 -10.79 9.47 16.08
C SER A 409 -9.50 9.08 15.34
N LEU A 410 -8.36 9.64 15.75
CA LEU A 410 -7.08 9.47 15.09
C LEU A 410 -6.08 8.72 15.98
N LEU A 411 -5.33 7.82 15.37
CA LEU A 411 -4.28 7.05 16.03
C LEU A 411 -2.95 7.32 15.35
N LEU A 412 -1.99 7.84 16.09
CA LEU A 412 -0.66 8.19 15.57
C LEU A 412 0.07 6.95 15.02
N GLN A 413 0.58 7.07 13.80
CA GLN A 413 1.36 5.99 13.18
C GLN A 413 2.84 6.32 13.04
N GLY A 414 3.19 7.59 12.82
CA GLY A 414 4.56 8.01 12.69
C GLY A 414 4.71 9.33 11.96
N ILE A 415 5.91 9.58 11.45
CA ILE A 415 6.24 10.77 10.68
C ILE A 415 6.46 10.36 9.23
N TYR A 416 5.62 10.84 8.35
CA TYR A 416 5.81 10.68 6.92
C TYR A 416 6.62 11.86 6.39
N ARG A 417 7.70 11.55 5.68
CA ARG A 417 8.45 12.54 4.93
C ARG A 417 7.98 12.48 3.48
N GLY A 418 7.22 13.49 3.09
CA GLY A 418 6.77 13.63 1.70
C GLY A 418 7.94 13.75 0.72
N PRO A 419 7.70 13.54 -0.57
CA PRO A 419 8.71 13.75 -1.62
C PRO A 419 9.26 15.18 -1.60
N ASP A 420 8.51 16.10 -0.99
CA ASP A 420 8.83 17.50 -0.78
C ASP A 420 9.81 17.77 0.39
N GLY A 421 10.23 16.72 1.09
CA GLY A 421 11.06 16.83 2.28
C GLY A 421 10.31 17.32 3.53
N ARG A 422 9.02 17.70 3.42
CA ARG A 422 8.20 18.10 4.58
C ARG A 422 7.87 16.89 5.43
N ARG A 423 8.00 17.07 6.73
CA ARG A 423 7.63 16.06 7.73
C ARG A 423 6.19 16.33 8.19
N ARG A 424 5.37 15.28 8.20
CA ARG A 424 4.00 15.34 8.67
C ARG A 424 3.71 14.16 9.59
N LEU A 425 3.04 14.43 10.71
CA LEU A 425 2.52 13.39 11.57
C LEU A 425 1.36 12.70 10.86
N VAL A 426 1.48 11.40 10.65
CA VAL A 426 0.44 10.61 9.99
C VAL A 426 -0.30 9.73 10.97
N ALA A 427 -1.58 9.57 10.72
CA ALA A 427 -2.50 8.82 11.56
C ALA A 427 -3.31 7.82 10.73
N THR A 428 -3.98 6.92 11.44
CA THR A 428 -5.10 6.12 10.94
C THR A 428 -6.35 6.44 11.74
N HIS A 429 -7.51 6.11 11.20
CA HIS A 429 -8.73 6.18 11.99
C HIS A 429 -8.72 5.10 13.07
N ALA A 430 -8.91 5.51 14.33
CA ALA A 430 -8.85 4.62 15.48
C ALA A 430 -9.89 3.48 15.40
N ALA A 431 -11.03 3.72 14.75
CA ALA A 431 -12.08 2.71 14.53
C ALA A 431 -11.68 1.65 13.49
N GLU A 432 -10.78 1.98 12.56
CA GLU A 432 -10.30 1.08 11.50
C GLU A 432 -9.02 0.33 11.90
N THR A 433 -8.27 0.85 12.88
CA THR A 433 -7.04 0.22 13.38
C THR A 433 -7.40 -0.81 14.46
N LEU A 434 -7.83 -1.98 14.01
CA LEU A 434 -8.33 -3.04 14.89
C LEU A 434 -7.18 -3.85 15.50
N PHE A 435 -6.26 -4.30 14.66
CA PHE A 435 -5.08 -5.04 15.06
C PHE A 435 -3.85 -4.44 14.41
N GLU A 436 -2.87 -4.17 15.22
CA GLU A 436 -1.60 -3.63 14.78
C GLU A 436 -0.47 -4.56 15.19
N VAL A 437 0.39 -4.88 14.23
CA VAL A 437 1.54 -5.77 14.44
C VAL A 437 2.82 -5.07 14.03
N GLY A 438 3.76 -4.96 14.97
CA GLY A 438 5.09 -4.40 14.75
C GLY A 438 6.16 -5.48 14.81
N VAL A 439 6.95 -5.66 13.75
CA VAL A 439 8.01 -6.67 13.64
C VAL A 439 9.36 -6.01 13.41
N GLY A 440 10.43 -6.58 13.98
CA GLY A 440 11.81 -6.16 13.69
C GLY A 440 12.75 -6.27 14.90
N LYS A 441 14.04 -5.99 14.67
CA LYS A 441 15.08 -6.18 15.70
C LYS A 441 14.90 -5.25 16.90
N ALA A 442 15.55 -5.61 18.02
CA ALA A 442 15.65 -4.73 19.19
C ALA A 442 16.30 -3.38 18.83
N GLY A 443 15.82 -2.30 19.46
CA GLY A 443 16.29 -0.94 19.17
C GLY A 443 15.84 -0.34 17.84
N GLY A 444 14.97 -1.01 17.07
CA GLY A 444 14.43 -0.51 15.79
C GLY A 444 13.33 0.55 15.92
N GLY A 445 12.87 0.87 17.14
CA GLY A 445 11.85 1.90 17.38
C GLY A 445 10.42 1.39 17.53
N LYS A 446 10.18 0.08 17.60
CA LYS A 446 8.84 -0.52 17.79
C LYS A 446 8.16 -0.01 19.07
N THR A 447 8.83 -0.14 20.21
CA THR A 447 8.34 0.29 21.52
C THR A 447 8.11 1.80 21.56
N GLU A 448 9.01 2.60 20.99
CA GLU A 448 8.85 4.07 20.92
C GLU A 448 7.60 4.47 20.12
N ARG A 449 7.32 3.79 19.00
CA ARG A 449 6.10 3.99 18.20
C ARG A 449 4.84 3.60 18.99
N ALA A 450 4.87 2.47 19.68
CA ALA A 450 3.75 2.04 20.51
C ALA A 450 3.51 3.00 21.68
N LEU A 451 4.56 3.49 22.33
CA LEU A 451 4.46 4.49 23.39
C LEU A 451 3.87 5.81 22.90
N ALA A 452 4.33 6.31 21.76
CA ALA A 452 3.80 7.55 21.18
C ALA A 452 2.30 7.42 20.85
N GLN A 453 1.90 6.26 20.33
CA GLN A 453 0.51 5.95 20.06
C GLN A 453 -0.31 5.85 21.34
N ALA A 454 0.20 5.13 22.36
CA ALA A 454 -0.47 4.96 23.65
C ALA A 454 -0.62 6.29 24.40
N ILE A 455 0.41 7.13 24.40
CA ILE A 455 0.38 8.48 25.01
C ILE A 455 -0.63 9.36 24.29
N GLY A 456 -0.61 9.40 22.96
CA GLY A 456 -1.58 10.15 22.17
C GLY A 456 -3.02 9.72 22.44
N TRP A 457 -3.26 8.40 22.52
CA TRP A 457 -4.56 7.82 22.83
C TRP A 457 -5.00 8.13 24.27
N ALA A 458 -4.09 8.09 25.25
CA ALA A 458 -4.36 8.45 26.64
C ALA A 458 -4.79 9.91 26.77
N HIS A 459 -4.07 10.85 26.15
CA HIS A 459 -4.40 12.29 26.13
C HIS A 459 -5.72 12.58 25.43
N ALA A 460 -6.08 11.81 24.41
CA ALA A 460 -7.38 11.88 23.77
C ALA A 460 -8.53 11.29 24.62
N GLY A 461 -8.26 10.85 25.87
CA GLY A 461 -9.24 10.29 26.79
C GLY A 461 -9.56 8.80 26.52
N GLY A 462 -8.74 8.08 25.77
CA GLY A 462 -8.85 6.64 25.56
C GLY A 462 -8.42 5.81 26.74
N GLY A 463 -8.98 4.60 26.90
CA GLY A 463 -8.52 3.57 27.84
C GLY A 463 -7.53 2.62 27.18
N LEU A 464 -6.54 2.17 27.95
CA LEU A 464 -5.53 1.24 27.42
C LEU A 464 -4.94 0.34 28.53
N MET A 465 -4.35 -0.77 28.11
CA MET A 465 -3.45 -1.56 28.92
C MET A 465 -2.09 -1.58 28.22
N PHE A 466 -1.02 -1.35 28.93
CA PHE A 466 0.34 -1.54 28.42
C PHE A 466 1.04 -2.63 29.21
N LEU A 467 1.35 -3.75 28.57
CA LEU A 467 2.08 -4.86 29.16
C LEU A 467 3.56 -4.75 28.75
N ASP A 468 4.39 -4.46 29.75
CA ASP A 468 5.81 -4.23 29.62
C ASP A 468 6.60 -5.23 30.47
N PRO A 469 7.02 -6.38 29.92
CA PRO A 469 7.75 -7.40 30.68
C PRO A 469 9.09 -6.93 31.23
N HIS A 470 9.70 -5.94 30.58
CA HIS A 470 11.05 -5.47 30.91
C HIS A 470 11.08 -4.20 31.76
N ARG A 471 9.95 -3.53 31.95
CA ARG A 471 9.80 -2.26 32.69
C ARG A 471 10.55 -1.09 32.05
N ASP A 472 10.98 -1.19 30.81
CA ASP A 472 11.73 -0.14 30.12
C ASP A 472 10.81 0.98 29.58
N SER A 473 9.57 0.65 29.25
CA SER A 473 8.61 1.57 28.66
C SER A 473 7.96 2.53 29.67
N TRP A 474 7.74 2.07 30.92
CA TRP A 474 7.11 2.89 31.95
C TRP A 474 7.91 4.15 32.28
N PRO A 475 9.23 4.08 32.67
CA PRO A 475 10.03 5.26 32.95
C PRO A 475 10.09 6.24 31.77
N ARG A 476 10.04 5.72 30.53
CA ARG A 476 10.05 6.51 29.31
C ARG A 476 8.72 7.24 29.09
N ALA A 477 7.59 6.65 29.44
CA ALA A 477 6.25 7.22 29.25
C ALA A 477 5.86 8.24 30.33
N VAL A 478 6.30 8.03 31.58
CA VAL A 478 5.91 8.82 32.76
C VAL A 478 6.00 10.34 32.56
N PRO A 479 7.09 10.92 32.00
CA PRO A 479 7.18 12.36 31.82
C PRO A 479 6.08 12.94 30.95
N PHE A 480 5.60 12.17 29.98
CA PHE A 480 4.58 12.61 29.01
C PHE A 480 3.14 12.35 29.48
N LEU A 481 2.95 11.49 30.48
CA LEU A 481 1.66 11.18 31.08
C LEU A 481 1.39 11.98 32.36
N ALA A 482 2.36 12.75 32.89
CA ALA A 482 2.28 13.45 34.18
C ALA A 482 1.39 14.71 34.13
N HIS A 483 0.12 14.55 33.74
CA HIS A 483 -0.90 15.59 33.63
C HIS A 483 -2.08 15.30 34.54
N ASP A 484 -2.70 16.36 35.12
CA ASP A 484 -3.77 16.26 36.10
C ASP A 484 -4.96 15.41 35.63
N HIS A 485 -5.36 15.56 34.35
CA HIS A 485 -6.47 14.81 33.77
C HIS A 485 -6.19 13.31 33.57
N LEU A 486 -4.92 12.88 33.71
CA LEU A 486 -4.51 11.47 33.61
C LEU A 486 -4.21 10.84 34.97
N MET A 487 -3.86 11.66 36.00
CA MET A 487 -3.34 11.13 37.29
C MET A 487 -4.28 10.14 37.97
N GLN A 488 -5.60 10.37 37.88
CA GLN A 488 -6.60 9.50 38.49
C GLN A 488 -7.05 8.34 37.58
N ARG A 489 -6.55 8.32 36.36
CA ARG A 489 -6.91 7.31 35.35
C ARG A 489 -5.82 6.28 35.11
N ILE A 490 -4.65 6.44 35.75
CA ILE A 490 -3.52 5.53 35.55
C ILE A 490 -3.38 4.65 36.78
N ALA A 491 -3.37 3.33 36.55
CA ALA A 491 -3.05 2.31 37.54
C ALA A 491 -1.73 1.61 37.16
N LEU A 492 -0.76 1.59 38.09
CA LEU A 492 0.53 0.95 37.89
C LEU A 492 0.60 -0.37 38.67
N ILE A 493 0.78 -1.47 37.94
CA ILE A 493 1.04 -2.80 38.50
C ILE A 493 2.47 -3.16 38.14
N ASP A 494 3.36 -3.01 39.13
CA ASP A 494 4.80 -3.20 38.94
C ASP A 494 5.34 -4.31 39.85
N LEU A 495 5.53 -5.50 39.28
CA LEU A 495 6.10 -6.65 39.95
C LEU A 495 7.63 -6.65 39.88
N ASN A 496 8.23 -5.70 39.19
CA ASN A 496 9.68 -5.44 39.17
C ASN A 496 10.06 -4.27 40.10
N ALA A 497 9.15 -3.84 40.98
CA ALA A 497 9.41 -2.71 41.84
C ALA A 497 10.63 -3.01 42.75
N GLY A 498 11.65 -2.18 42.62
CA GLY A 498 12.88 -2.25 43.41
C GLY A 498 12.92 -1.18 44.48
N GLY A 499 14.00 -1.21 45.28
CA GLY A 499 14.24 -0.21 46.34
C GLY A 499 13.93 -0.75 47.75
N PRO A 500 14.15 0.08 48.78
CA PRO A 500 14.06 -0.36 50.18
C PRO A 500 12.61 -0.64 50.63
N HIS A 501 11.62 -0.02 49.96
CA HIS A 501 10.20 -0.12 50.28
C HIS A 501 9.38 -0.27 49.01
N PRO A 502 9.45 -1.43 48.31
CA PRO A 502 8.72 -1.63 47.07
C PRO A 502 7.21 -1.62 47.34
N GLN A 503 6.49 -0.88 46.49
CA GLN A 503 5.03 -0.77 46.48
C GLN A 503 4.48 -1.76 45.47
N ILE A 504 3.64 -2.67 45.87
CA ILE A 504 3.06 -3.73 45.06
C ILE A 504 1.53 -3.60 45.09
N SER A 505 0.88 -3.76 43.96
CA SER A 505 -0.57 -3.87 43.88
C SER A 505 -1.01 -5.31 44.19
N SER A 506 -2.32 -5.55 44.16
CA SER A 506 -2.87 -6.88 44.46
C SER A 506 -3.86 -7.32 43.38
N TRP A 507 -3.93 -8.65 43.22
CA TRP A 507 -4.86 -9.31 42.33
C TRP A 507 -5.20 -10.71 42.81
N ASN A 508 -6.47 -11.06 42.74
CA ASN A 508 -6.92 -12.42 42.98
C ASN A 508 -7.44 -13.05 41.68
N PRO A 509 -6.68 -13.90 40.98
CA PRO A 509 -7.11 -14.48 39.70
C PRO A 509 -8.36 -15.38 39.81
N ILE A 510 -8.64 -15.92 41.02
CA ILE A 510 -9.85 -16.68 41.32
C ILE A 510 -10.88 -15.88 42.12
N GLY A 511 -10.61 -14.60 42.35
CA GLY A 511 -11.52 -13.68 43.00
C GLY A 511 -12.82 -13.47 42.21
N MET A 512 -13.91 -13.37 42.93
CA MET A 512 -15.23 -13.11 42.38
C MET A 512 -15.68 -11.67 42.61
N HIS A 513 -16.22 -11.06 41.57
CA HIS A 513 -16.86 -9.75 41.59
C HIS A 513 -18.33 -9.92 41.17
N GLN A 514 -19.14 -8.96 41.49
CA GLN A 514 -20.53 -8.97 41.12
C GLN A 514 -20.72 -9.07 39.60
N GLY A 515 -21.55 -9.99 39.14
CA GLY A 515 -21.82 -10.20 37.70
C GLY A 515 -20.79 -11.13 36.99
N GLN A 516 -19.79 -11.65 37.67
CA GLN A 516 -18.90 -12.66 37.08
C GLN A 516 -19.50 -14.06 37.15
N ILE A 517 -19.11 -14.88 36.20
CA ILE A 517 -19.59 -16.26 36.07
C ILE A 517 -18.50 -17.20 36.60
N ALA A 518 -18.81 -17.99 37.65
CA ALA A 518 -17.85 -18.81 38.38
C ALA A 518 -17.06 -19.80 37.50
N HIS A 519 -17.73 -20.52 36.59
CA HIS A 519 -17.04 -21.50 35.74
C HIS A 519 -16.06 -20.83 34.76
N GLU A 520 -16.33 -19.60 34.26
CA GLU A 520 -15.39 -18.86 33.39
C GLU A 520 -14.11 -18.44 34.13
N VAL A 521 -14.20 -18.15 35.43
CA VAL A 521 -13.03 -17.86 36.30
C VAL A 521 -12.20 -19.11 36.52
N VAL A 522 -12.86 -20.24 36.78
CA VAL A 522 -12.21 -21.55 36.91
C VAL A 522 -11.48 -21.92 35.64
N GLU A 523 -12.16 -21.88 34.50
CA GLU A 523 -11.61 -22.21 33.20
C GLU A 523 -10.41 -21.31 32.83
N ALA A 524 -10.55 -20.00 32.95
CA ALA A 524 -9.46 -19.06 32.62
C ALA A 524 -8.21 -19.34 33.50
N THR A 525 -8.40 -19.66 34.78
CA THR A 525 -7.27 -19.93 35.67
C THR A 525 -6.64 -21.29 35.38
N ALA A 526 -7.45 -22.36 35.24
CA ALA A 526 -6.96 -23.70 34.89
C ALA A 526 -6.18 -23.70 33.57
N ASP A 527 -6.72 -23.03 32.56
CA ASP A 527 -6.08 -22.88 31.24
C ASP A 527 -4.75 -22.12 31.29
N ALA A 528 -4.62 -21.12 32.16
CA ALA A 528 -3.37 -20.41 32.32
C ALA A 528 -2.26 -21.36 32.84
N TYR A 529 -2.58 -22.22 33.84
CA TYR A 529 -1.66 -23.25 34.34
C TYR A 529 -1.36 -24.30 33.28
N ALA A 530 -2.39 -24.81 32.61
CA ALA A 530 -2.27 -25.79 31.53
C ALA A 530 -1.33 -25.30 30.41
N SER A 531 -1.54 -24.09 29.96
CA SER A 531 -0.77 -23.47 28.86
C SER A 531 0.71 -23.33 29.18
N VAL A 532 1.07 -22.87 30.40
CA VAL A 532 2.47 -22.65 30.80
C VAL A 532 3.18 -23.94 31.13
N LEU A 533 2.46 -24.92 31.72
CA LEU A 533 3.03 -26.19 32.19
C LEU A 533 2.96 -27.30 31.14
N GLY A 534 2.30 -27.04 29.99
CA GLY A 534 2.12 -28.01 28.92
C GLY A 534 1.20 -29.17 29.35
N TRP A 535 0.17 -28.86 30.16
CA TRP A 535 -0.82 -29.84 30.53
C TRP A 535 -1.96 -29.90 29.53
N ASP A 536 -2.23 -31.09 29.07
CA ASP A 536 -3.40 -31.40 28.23
C ASP A 536 -3.96 -32.76 28.62
N ASP A 537 -5.08 -33.15 28.00
CA ASP A 537 -5.73 -34.45 28.28
C ASP A 537 -4.85 -35.66 27.98
N ALA A 538 -3.83 -35.51 27.15
CA ALA A 538 -2.89 -36.57 26.86
C ALA A 538 -1.68 -36.62 27.80
N THR A 539 -1.17 -35.45 28.20
CA THR A 539 0.09 -35.32 28.96
C THR A 539 -0.12 -35.32 30.46
N ALA A 540 -1.16 -34.64 30.96
CA ALA A 540 -1.40 -34.48 32.39
C ALA A 540 -2.90 -34.41 32.77
N PRO A 541 -3.75 -35.34 32.34
CA PRO A 541 -5.21 -35.28 32.58
C PRO A 541 -5.53 -35.24 34.07
N ARG A 542 -4.80 -35.99 34.91
CA ARG A 542 -4.99 -36.01 36.35
C ARG A 542 -4.69 -34.66 37.00
N ALA A 543 -3.65 -33.97 36.56
CA ALA A 543 -3.28 -32.66 37.12
C ALA A 543 -4.36 -31.60 36.78
N LEU A 544 -4.87 -31.59 35.54
CA LEU A 544 -5.98 -30.75 35.15
C LEU A 544 -7.25 -31.02 35.97
N THR A 545 -7.66 -32.27 36.10
CA THR A 545 -8.84 -32.65 36.88
C THR A 545 -8.71 -32.20 38.33
N ILE A 546 -7.57 -32.46 38.99
CA ILE A 546 -7.35 -32.07 40.40
C ILE A 546 -7.37 -30.53 40.54
N LEU A 547 -6.69 -29.83 39.66
CA LEU A 547 -6.67 -28.35 39.69
C LEU A 547 -8.06 -27.78 39.47
N THR A 548 -8.77 -28.23 38.44
CA THR A 548 -10.14 -27.77 38.12
C THR A 548 -11.10 -28.02 39.26
N ALA A 549 -11.10 -29.23 39.84
CA ALA A 549 -11.93 -29.54 40.97
C ALA A 549 -11.61 -28.66 42.19
N ALA A 550 -10.34 -28.39 42.45
CA ALA A 550 -9.92 -27.52 43.56
C ALA A 550 -10.35 -26.05 43.29
N LEU A 551 -10.14 -25.55 42.09
CA LEU A 551 -10.57 -24.19 41.71
C LEU A 551 -12.09 -24.03 41.76
N THR A 552 -12.88 -25.03 41.34
CA THR A 552 -14.33 -24.99 41.41
C THR A 552 -14.81 -24.80 42.87
N VAL A 553 -14.24 -25.49 43.80
CA VAL A 553 -14.58 -25.32 45.23
C VAL A 553 -14.18 -23.94 45.74
N LEU A 554 -12.94 -23.50 45.46
CA LEU A 554 -12.44 -22.21 45.94
C LEU A 554 -13.19 -21.03 45.33
N VAL A 555 -13.54 -21.08 44.04
CA VAL A 555 -14.35 -20.03 43.35
C VAL A 555 -15.78 -20.03 43.90
N ALA A 556 -16.37 -21.17 44.22
CA ALA A 556 -17.71 -21.21 44.85
C ALA A 556 -17.67 -20.60 46.29
N VAL A 557 -16.59 -20.80 47.05
CA VAL A 557 -16.37 -20.08 48.32
C VAL A 557 -16.25 -18.58 48.07
N ASN A 558 -15.53 -18.17 47.05
CA ASN A 558 -15.35 -16.75 46.68
C ASN A 558 -16.66 -16.10 46.23
N GLU A 559 -17.47 -16.81 45.46
CA GLU A 559 -18.84 -16.36 45.13
C GLU A 559 -19.70 -16.18 46.38
N ALA A 560 -19.62 -17.11 47.34
CA ALA A 560 -20.33 -17.00 48.60
C ALA A 560 -19.85 -15.80 49.47
N ALA A 561 -18.56 -15.54 49.47
CA ALA A 561 -17.99 -14.37 50.17
C ALA A 561 -18.34 -13.06 49.49
N CYS A 562 -18.32 -13.00 48.13
CA CYS A 562 -18.76 -11.85 47.35
C CYS A 562 -20.24 -11.50 47.59
N GLN A 563 -21.13 -12.53 47.58
CA GLN A 563 -22.56 -12.35 47.86
C GLN A 563 -22.83 -11.94 49.30
N ALA A 564 -21.96 -12.31 50.23
CA ALA A 564 -22.05 -11.87 51.62
C ALA A 564 -21.49 -10.46 51.86
N GLY A 565 -20.98 -9.76 50.79
CA GLY A 565 -20.38 -8.45 50.90
C GLY A 565 -19.02 -8.42 51.58
N ARG A 566 -18.31 -9.56 51.62
CA ARG A 566 -17.03 -9.78 52.29
C ARG A 566 -15.93 -10.18 51.28
N PRO A 567 -15.59 -9.34 50.30
CA PRO A 567 -14.62 -9.73 49.27
C PRO A 567 -13.21 -9.99 49.82
N GLU A 568 -12.86 -9.43 50.98
CA GLU A 568 -11.58 -9.64 51.63
C GLU A 568 -11.42 -11.06 52.22
N ASP A 569 -12.52 -11.81 52.44
CA ASP A 569 -12.51 -13.15 52.96
C ASP A 569 -12.49 -14.22 51.87
N GLN A 570 -12.30 -13.82 50.60
CA GLN A 570 -12.17 -14.72 49.47
C GLN A 570 -10.90 -15.55 49.56
N THR A 571 -10.97 -16.78 49.07
CA THR A 571 -9.81 -17.67 48.90
C THR A 571 -8.92 -17.15 47.76
N THR A 572 -7.64 -17.54 47.78
CA THR A 572 -6.67 -17.26 46.72
C THR A 572 -6.15 -18.58 46.14
N VAL A 573 -5.39 -18.53 45.06
CA VAL A 573 -4.78 -19.71 44.42
C VAL A 573 -3.89 -20.49 45.41
N PHE A 574 -3.37 -19.85 46.45
CA PHE A 574 -2.56 -20.51 47.47
C PHE A 574 -3.36 -21.45 48.36
N HIS A 575 -4.69 -21.27 48.47
CA HIS A 575 -5.58 -22.15 49.25
C HIS A 575 -5.83 -23.49 48.55
N VAL A 576 -5.45 -23.68 47.29
CA VAL A 576 -5.43 -25.00 46.66
C VAL A 576 -4.63 -25.99 47.49
N ARG A 577 -3.49 -25.56 48.08
CA ARG A 577 -2.72 -26.39 48.95
C ARG A 577 -3.54 -26.82 50.17
N SER A 578 -4.16 -25.87 50.89
CA SER A 578 -4.95 -26.18 52.09
C SER A 578 -6.12 -27.09 51.74
N LEU A 579 -6.81 -26.88 50.66
CA LEU A 579 -7.91 -27.71 50.19
C LEU A 579 -7.50 -29.15 49.88
N LEU A 580 -6.31 -29.36 49.29
CA LEU A 580 -5.81 -30.70 48.95
C LEU A 580 -5.18 -31.42 50.12
N THR A 581 -4.54 -30.72 51.06
CA THR A 581 -3.73 -31.37 52.14
C THR A 581 -4.32 -31.27 53.53
N ASP A 582 -5.26 -30.33 53.82
CA ASP A 582 -5.87 -30.16 55.12
C ASP A 582 -7.33 -30.65 55.09
N PRO A 583 -7.65 -31.79 55.75
CA PRO A 583 -9.00 -32.33 55.82
C PRO A 583 -10.01 -31.39 56.52
N VAL A 584 -9.55 -30.60 57.52
CA VAL A 584 -10.43 -29.70 58.27
C VAL A 584 -10.88 -28.55 57.36
N PHE A 585 -9.93 -27.88 56.70
CA PHE A 585 -10.21 -26.84 55.78
C PHE A 585 -11.11 -27.30 54.61
N ARG A 586 -10.78 -28.48 54.04
CA ARG A 586 -11.56 -29.07 52.95
C ARG A 586 -13.00 -29.36 53.34
N THR A 587 -13.22 -29.98 54.50
CA THR A 587 -14.59 -30.26 54.99
C THR A 587 -15.39 -28.99 55.24
N ALA A 588 -14.75 -27.98 55.85
CA ALA A 588 -15.38 -26.69 56.09
C ALA A 588 -15.76 -26.00 54.76
N ALA A 589 -14.84 -26.01 53.78
CA ALA A 589 -15.09 -25.41 52.45
C ALA A 589 -16.26 -26.10 51.71
N LEU A 590 -16.21 -27.45 51.62
CA LEU A 590 -17.29 -28.20 50.96
C LEU A 590 -18.68 -27.99 51.67
N THR A 591 -18.68 -27.91 52.99
CA THR A 591 -19.92 -27.68 53.74
C THR A 591 -20.46 -26.24 53.53
N ALA A 592 -19.55 -25.26 53.50
CA ALA A 592 -19.93 -23.85 53.33
C ALA A 592 -20.54 -23.53 51.96
N ILE A 593 -20.25 -24.34 50.94
CA ILE A 593 -20.74 -24.19 49.57
C ILE A 593 -21.84 -25.21 49.21
N ASP A 594 -22.44 -25.86 50.18
CA ASP A 594 -23.48 -26.85 49.90
C ASP A 594 -24.62 -26.25 49.04
N GLY A 595 -24.95 -26.95 47.95
CA GLY A 595 -25.91 -26.49 46.95
C GLY A 595 -25.38 -25.46 45.92
N ARG A 596 -24.07 -25.09 45.94
CA ARG A 596 -23.46 -24.19 44.97
C ARG A 596 -22.61 -24.89 43.89
N ILE A 597 -22.20 -26.13 44.17
CA ILE A 597 -21.51 -27.01 43.23
C ILE A 597 -22.43 -28.12 42.75
N ASP A 598 -22.20 -28.60 41.54
CA ASP A 598 -22.96 -29.71 40.96
C ASP A 598 -22.68 -31.01 41.70
N GLU A 599 -23.56 -31.98 41.55
CA GLU A 599 -23.46 -33.29 42.24
C GLU A 599 -22.26 -34.13 41.73
N GLU A 600 -21.84 -33.93 40.48
CA GLU A 600 -20.68 -34.62 39.93
C GLU A 600 -19.39 -34.14 40.64
N THR A 601 -19.19 -32.82 40.73
CA THR A 601 -18.06 -32.23 41.47
C THR A 601 -18.08 -32.68 42.94
N ARG A 602 -19.28 -32.71 43.58
CA ARG A 602 -19.41 -33.21 44.95
C ARG A 602 -19.02 -34.68 45.08
N SER A 603 -19.55 -35.52 44.19
CA SER A 603 -19.23 -36.95 44.13
C SER A 603 -17.74 -37.17 43.93
N TRP A 604 -17.10 -36.36 43.09
CA TRP A 604 -15.66 -36.46 42.91
C TRP A 604 -14.88 -36.25 44.22
N TRP A 605 -15.25 -35.27 45.03
CA TRP A 605 -14.60 -34.99 46.31
C TRP A 605 -14.84 -36.05 47.34
N THR A 606 -16.00 -36.73 47.32
CA THR A 606 -16.38 -37.76 48.31
C THR A 606 -15.93 -39.17 47.90
N THR A 607 -15.87 -39.47 46.60
CA THR A 607 -15.61 -40.85 46.13
C THR A 607 -14.25 -40.98 45.44
N VAL A 608 -13.88 -40.04 44.55
CA VAL A 608 -12.64 -40.15 43.77
C VAL A 608 -11.45 -39.59 44.53
N PHE A 609 -11.58 -38.38 45.08
CA PHE A 609 -10.46 -37.71 45.79
C PHE A 609 -9.82 -38.56 46.87
N PRO A 610 -10.57 -39.29 47.76
CA PRO A 610 -9.97 -40.11 48.79
C PRO A 610 -9.15 -41.30 48.27
N THR A 611 -9.37 -41.72 47.04
CA THR A 611 -8.62 -42.83 46.40
C THR A 611 -7.34 -42.38 45.75
N LEU A 612 -7.11 -41.07 45.60
CA LEU A 612 -5.93 -40.54 44.96
C LEU A 612 -4.70 -40.69 45.86
N PRO A 613 -3.56 -41.14 45.31
CA PRO A 613 -2.33 -41.20 46.07
C PRO A 613 -1.81 -39.79 46.40
N THR A 614 -1.15 -39.61 47.54
CA THR A 614 -0.69 -38.29 48.02
C THR A 614 0.32 -37.61 47.11
N ASP A 615 1.10 -38.37 46.37
CA ASP A 615 2.06 -37.87 45.36
C ASP A 615 1.37 -37.29 44.12
N ALA A 616 0.10 -37.67 43.83
CA ALA A 616 -0.67 -37.11 42.72
C ALA A 616 -0.86 -35.59 42.84
N PHE A 617 -0.84 -35.06 44.06
CA PHE A 617 -1.03 -33.61 44.28
C PHE A 617 0.25 -32.81 43.99
N ALA A 618 1.43 -33.45 44.02
CA ALA A 618 2.71 -32.75 43.84
C ALA A 618 2.79 -31.96 42.52
N VAL A 619 2.20 -32.51 41.44
CA VAL A 619 2.19 -31.86 40.13
C VAL A 619 1.46 -30.52 40.17
N VAL A 620 0.35 -30.42 40.90
CA VAL A 620 -0.44 -29.20 41.08
C VAL A 620 0.18 -28.27 42.11
N LEU A 621 0.69 -28.81 43.20
CA LEU A 621 1.21 -28.04 44.33
C LEU A 621 2.57 -27.38 44.02
N ASN A 622 3.44 -28.02 43.22
CA ASN A 622 4.78 -27.50 42.95
C ASN A 622 4.76 -26.13 42.21
N PRO A 623 3.97 -25.91 41.17
CA PRO A 623 3.84 -24.58 40.54
C PRO A 623 3.32 -23.52 41.53
N ILE A 624 2.32 -23.86 42.32
CA ILE A 624 1.74 -22.96 43.33
C ILE A 624 2.77 -22.61 44.41
N ALA A 625 3.54 -23.62 44.87
CA ALA A 625 4.61 -23.40 45.84
C ALA A 625 5.71 -22.47 45.29
N ARG A 626 6.04 -22.56 44.01
CA ARG A 626 7.00 -21.65 43.39
C ARG A 626 6.46 -20.20 43.35
N LEU A 627 5.17 -20.00 43.06
CA LEU A 627 4.52 -18.70 43.16
C LEU A 627 4.59 -18.15 44.59
N ALA A 628 4.28 -18.99 45.59
CA ALA A 628 4.28 -18.62 46.99
C ALA A 628 5.69 -18.35 47.55
N ALA A 629 6.72 -18.97 46.97
CA ALA A 629 8.12 -18.78 47.41
C ALA A 629 8.68 -17.39 47.02
N ASN A 630 8.14 -16.77 45.99
CA ASN A 630 8.53 -15.42 45.62
C ASN A 630 7.67 -14.40 46.40
N PRO A 631 8.28 -13.58 47.28
CA PRO A 631 7.53 -12.61 48.10
C PRO A 631 6.66 -11.64 47.27
N VAL A 632 7.11 -11.21 46.08
CA VAL A 632 6.36 -10.29 45.21
C VAL A 632 5.11 -10.97 44.66
N THR A 633 5.23 -12.17 44.12
CA THR A 633 4.06 -12.90 43.59
C THR A 633 3.13 -13.36 44.71
N ARG A 634 3.67 -13.68 45.91
CA ARG A 634 2.85 -13.98 47.11
C ARG A 634 2.05 -12.76 47.54
N ALA A 635 2.67 -11.57 47.61
CA ALA A 635 1.98 -10.32 47.92
C ALA A 635 0.92 -10.00 46.92
N PHE A 636 1.24 -10.12 45.61
CA PHE A 636 0.36 -9.78 44.50
C PHE A 636 -0.86 -10.71 44.41
N LEU A 637 -0.68 -12.02 44.49
CA LEU A 637 -1.73 -13.02 44.28
C LEU A 637 -2.37 -13.54 45.59
N GLY A 638 -1.90 -13.10 46.75
CA GLY A 638 -2.29 -13.62 48.04
C GLY A 638 -3.40 -12.86 48.76
N GLN A 639 -3.97 -11.83 48.16
CA GLN A 639 -5.03 -11.01 48.76
C GLN A 639 -6.41 -11.54 48.37
N GLY A 640 -7.33 -11.62 49.30
CA GLY A 640 -8.71 -12.06 49.06
C GLY A 640 -9.44 -11.06 48.11
N ALA A 641 -9.41 -9.79 48.45
CA ALA A 641 -9.83 -8.71 47.55
C ALA A 641 -8.62 -8.13 46.81
N GLY A 642 -8.59 -8.26 45.49
CA GLY A 642 -7.53 -7.69 44.64
C GLY A 642 -7.97 -6.37 44.05
N ALA A 643 -7.03 -5.43 43.93
CA ALA A 643 -7.26 -4.11 43.32
C ALA A 643 -7.35 -4.17 41.77
N TYR A 644 -6.65 -5.13 41.17
CA TYR A 644 -6.68 -5.27 39.71
C TYR A 644 -8.01 -5.85 39.23
N ASN A 645 -8.67 -5.06 38.36
CA ASN A 645 -9.89 -5.49 37.67
C ASN A 645 -9.91 -4.89 36.26
N ILE A 646 -9.47 -5.68 35.28
CA ILE A 646 -9.32 -5.21 33.90
C ILE A 646 -10.66 -4.94 33.23
N ARG A 647 -11.76 -5.64 33.61
CA ARG A 647 -13.09 -5.35 33.07
C ARG A 647 -13.57 -3.95 33.51
N ALA A 648 -13.46 -3.63 34.77
CA ALA A 648 -13.81 -2.29 35.27
C ALA A 648 -12.93 -1.21 34.64
N ALA A 649 -11.63 -1.49 34.48
CA ALA A 649 -10.68 -0.59 33.84
C ALA A 649 -11.04 -0.28 32.37
N MET A 650 -11.47 -1.31 31.61
CA MET A 650 -11.94 -1.12 30.23
C MET A 650 -13.17 -0.22 30.16
N ASP A 651 -14.14 -0.42 31.02
CA ASP A 651 -15.42 0.31 30.97
C ASP A 651 -15.29 1.76 31.49
N SER A 652 -14.31 1.99 32.40
CA SER A 652 -13.98 3.32 32.94
C SER A 652 -12.90 4.06 32.17
N ARG A 653 -12.40 3.52 31.04
CA ARG A 653 -11.30 4.10 30.23
C ARG A 653 -10.01 4.30 31.02
N MET A 654 -9.71 3.42 31.94
CA MET A 654 -8.46 3.49 32.71
C MET A 654 -7.25 3.19 31.84
N ILE A 655 -6.10 3.65 32.27
CA ILE A 655 -4.80 3.34 31.72
C ILE A 655 -4.12 2.39 32.71
N VAL A 656 -4.02 1.13 32.34
CA VAL A 656 -3.42 0.09 33.19
C VAL A 656 -2.02 -0.23 32.68
N TRP A 657 -1.01 0.12 33.44
CA TRP A 657 0.37 -0.22 33.12
C TRP A 657 0.82 -1.42 33.94
N VAL A 658 1.20 -2.49 33.25
CA VAL A 658 1.54 -3.77 33.89
C VAL A 658 2.97 -4.17 33.55
N CYS A 659 3.79 -4.30 34.57
CA CYS A 659 5.15 -4.83 34.51
C CYS A 659 5.19 -6.17 35.26
N PRO A 660 4.92 -7.30 34.60
CA PRO A 660 4.64 -8.58 35.27
C PRO A 660 5.87 -9.27 35.83
N GLY A 661 7.07 -8.77 35.60
CA GLY A 661 8.32 -9.38 35.98
C GLY A 661 9.09 -9.94 34.78
N GLY A 662 10.13 -10.74 35.08
CA GLY A 662 11.05 -11.25 34.06
C GLY A 662 10.45 -12.37 33.18
N ASN A 663 11.34 -13.24 32.69
CA ASN A 663 10.98 -14.37 31.82
C ASN A 663 11.10 -15.74 32.50
N GLY A 664 11.13 -15.76 33.82
CA GLY A 664 11.19 -17.01 34.62
C GLY A 664 9.88 -17.82 34.52
N PRO A 665 9.88 -19.09 34.92
CA PRO A 665 8.66 -19.90 34.88
C PRO A 665 7.50 -19.31 35.72
N THR A 666 7.81 -18.64 36.81
CA THR A 666 6.84 -17.96 37.68
C THR A 666 6.24 -16.72 36.96
N ASP A 667 7.09 -15.93 36.32
CA ASP A 667 6.68 -14.71 35.63
C ASP A 667 5.80 -15.07 34.41
N ARG A 668 6.13 -16.13 33.69
CA ARG A 668 5.30 -16.63 32.59
C ARG A 668 3.91 -17.06 33.07
N LEU A 669 3.81 -17.67 34.24
CA LEU A 669 2.51 -18.07 34.77
C LEU A 669 1.66 -16.86 35.17
N VAL A 670 2.26 -15.83 35.79
CA VAL A 670 1.56 -14.57 36.08
C VAL A 670 1.10 -13.89 34.77
N THR A 671 1.96 -13.87 33.76
CA THR A 671 1.61 -13.30 32.45
C THR A 671 0.49 -14.10 31.79
N ALA A 672 0.47 -15.43 31.88
CA ALA A 672 -0.61 -16.24 31.33
C ALA A 672 -1.94 -15.99 32.06
N LEU A 673 -1.90 -15.91 33.40
CA LEU A 673 -3.09 -15.57 34.20
C LEU A 673 -3.66 -14.19 33.77
N LEU A 674 -2.82 -13.15 33.60
CA LEU A 674 -3.24 -11.84 33.14
C LEU A 674 -3.81 -11.86 31.70
N ALA A 675 -3.20 -12.64 30.81
CA ALA A 675 -3.67 -12.77 29.42
C ALA A 675 -5.04 -13.47 29.36
N ARG A 676 -5.22 -14.56 30.13
CA ARG A 676 -6.51 -15.28 30.20
C ARG A 676 -7.59 -14.43 30.86
N ASP A 677 -7.25 -13.69 31.91
CA ASP A 677 -8.18 -12.76 32.54
C ASP A 677 -8.63 -11.63 31.59
N LEU A 678 -7.69 -11.07 30.80
CA LEU A 678 -8.03 -10.09 29.77
C LEU A 678 -9.01 -10.68 28.74
N LEU A 679 -8.76 -11.89 28.23
CA LEU A 679 -9.66 -12.56 27.29
C LEU A 679 -11.04 -12.79 27.90
N ARG A 680 -11.12 -13.31 29.13
CA ARG A 680 -12.36 -13.50 29.87
C ARG A 680 -13.12 -12.17 30.07
N ALA A 681 -12.40 -11.14 30.49
CA ALA A 681 -12.98 -9.81 30.70
C ALA A 681 -13.50 -9.17 29.41
N VAL A 682 -12.82 -9.38 28.27
CA VAL A 682 -13.32 -8.93 26.97
C VAL A 682 -14.59 -9.67 26.58
N ARG A 683 -14.61 -11.01 26.70
CA ARG A 683 -15.79 -11.83 26.39
C ARG A 683 -16.97 -11.52 27.29
N SER A 684 -16.76 -11.18 28.54
CA SER A 684 -17.81 -10.79 29.47
C SER A 684 -18.57 -9.52 29.03
N ARG A 685 -17.99 -8.69 28.15
CA ARG A 685 -18.66 -7.50 27.57
C ARG A 685 -19.83 -7.83 26.65
N ARG A 686 -20.17 -9.10 26.49
CA ARG A 686 -21.43 -9.55 25.86
C ARG A 686 -22.68 -9.05 26.59
N ASP A 687 -22.58 -8.73 27.89
CA ASP A 687 -23.61 -8.11 28.68
C ASP A 687 -23.91 -6.64 28.31
N THR A 688 -23.01 -6.00 27.56
CA THR A 688 -23.07 -4.61 27.15
C THR A 688 -23.41 -4.51 25.66
N PRO A 689 -24.43 -3.75 25.24
CA PRO A 689 -24.76 -3.54 23.84
C PRO A 689 -23.56 -2.97 23.06
N GLU A 690 -23.38 -3.39 21.81
CA GLU A 690 -22.21 -3.03 20.99
C GLU A 690 -21.97 -1.50 20.92
N GLY A 691 -23.05 -0.72 20.76
CA GLY A 691 -22.96 0.75 20.68
C GLY A 691 -22.45 1.42 21.94
N GLN A 692 -22.61 0.77 23.10
CA GLN A 692 -22.22 1.29 24.42
C GLN A 692 -20.83 0.82 24.86
N ARG A 693 -20.24 -0.18 24.20
CA ARG A 693 -18.92 -0.68 24.54
C ARG A 693 -17.86 0.41 24.31
N VAL A 694 -17.10 0.68 25.34
CA VAL A 694 -16.02 1.67 25.31
C VAL A 694 -14.81 1.08 24.58
N PRO A 695 -14.23 1.76 23.57
CA PRO A 695 -12.98 1.31 22.92
C PRO A 695 -11.84 1.21 23.92
N PHE A 696 -11.11 0.09 23.88
CA PHE A 696 -9.96 -0.16 24.74
C PHE A 696 -8.79 -0.73 23.93
N ARG A 697 -7.56 -0.32 24.23
CA ARG A 697 -6.34 -0.71 23.47
C ARG A 697 -5.30 -1.38 24.34
N PRO A 698 -5.17 -2.72 24.29
CA PRO A 698 -4.03 -3.42 24.83
C PRO A 698 -2.79 -3.25 23.95
N TYR A 699 -1.66 -2.90 24.55
CA TYR A 699 -0.33 -2.85 23.95
C TYR A 699 0.53 -3.94 24.57
N PHE A 700 1.12 -4.80 23.73
CA PHE A 700 1.99 -5.88 24.17
C PHE A 700 3.39 -5.66 23.61
N ASP A 701 4.35 -5.28 24.47
CA ASP A 701 5.71 -4.93 24.04
C ASP A 701 6.50 -6.14 23.52
N GLU A 702 6.18 -7.34 23.96
CA GLU A 702 6.80 -8.58 23.44
C GLU A 702 5.75 -9.70 23.36
N LEU A 703 5.23 -9.94 22.17
CA LEU A 703 4.22 -10.99 21.94
C LEU A 703 4.74 -12.40 22.26
N ILE A 704 6.03 -12.65 22.11
CA ILE A 704 6.59 -13.98 22.38
C ILE A 704 6.44 -14.36 23.84
N THR A 705 6.48 -13.41 24.75
CA THR A 705 6.26 -13.66 26.19
C THR A 705 4.83 -14.14 26.44
N LEU A 706 3.86 -13.56 25.76
CA LEU A 706 2.45 -13.98 25.83
C LEU A 706 2.21 -15.30 25.12
N THR A 707 2.76 -15.48 23.92
CA THR A 707 2.56 -16.72 23.14
C THR A 707 3.26 -17.92 23.76
N GLY A 708 4.38 -17.71 24.45
CA GLY A 708 5.03 -18.75 25.24
C GLY A 708 4.21 -19.15 26.46
N ALA A 709 3.30 -18.29 26.91
CA ALA A 709 2.42 -18.53 28.05
C ALA A 709 1.03 -19.04 27.63
N ALA A 710 0.48 -18.58 26.50
CA ALA A 710 -0.89 -18.89 26.10
C ALA A 710 -1.11 -18.75 24.57
N PRO A 711 -0.55 -19.61 23.72
CA PRO A 711 -0.59 -19.44 22.27
C PRO A 711 -2.01 -19.43 21.69
N GLU A 712 -2.90 -20.30 22.14
CA GLU A 712 -4.28 -20.38 21.67
C GLU A 712 -5.10 -19.16 22.10
N THR A 713 -4.82 -18.63 23.29
CA THR A 713 -5.44 -17.40 23.78
C THR A 713 -5.15 -16.23 22.85
N ILE A 714 -3.91 -16.11 22.38
CA ILE A 714 -3.51 -15.02 21.50
C ILE A 714 -4.22 -15.13 20.14
N ALA A 715 -4.34 -16.32 19.57
CA ALA A 715 -5.10 -16.53 18.35
C ALA A 715 -6.58 -16.11 18.53
N SER A 716 -7.22 -16.56 19.60
CA SER A 716 -8.60 -16.20 19.95
C SER A 716 -8.79 -14.69 20.20
N MET A 717 -7.78 -14.01 20.78
CA MET A 717 -7.82 -12.55 20.98
C MET A 717 -7.99 -11.80 19.65
N PHE A 718 -7.27 -12.20 18.61
CA PHE A 718 -7.35 -11.55 17.30
C PHE A 718 -8.66 -11.81 16.58
N GLU A 719 -9.34 -12.89 16.88
CA GLU A 719 -10.65 -13.21 16.29
C GLU A 719 -11.80 -12.53 17.02
N ASP A 720 -11.78 -12.53 18.36
CA ASP A 720 -12.89 -12.12 19.18
C ASP A 720 -12.89 -10.64 19.58
N PHE A 721 -11.70 -10.06 19.81
CA PHE A 721 -11.60 -8.72 20.43
C PHE A 721 -12.27 -7.61 19.62
N ARG A 722 -12.28 -7.72 18.29
CA ARG A 722 -12.99 -6.76 17.42
C ARG A 722 -14.44 -6.58 17.80
N LYS A 723 -15.16 -7.68 18.07
CA LYS A 723 -16.58 -7.67 18.42
C LYS A 723 -16.87 -6.87 19.69
N TYR A 724 -15.90 -6.83 20.58
CA TYR A 724 -16.00 -6.17 21.89
C TYR A 724 -15.32 -4.79 21.95
N ARG A 725 -14.98 -4.21 20.81
CA ARG A 725 -14.26 -2.93 20.68
C ARG A 725 -12.93 -2.89 21.46
N VAL A 726 -12.22 -3.99 21.45
CA VAL A 726 -10.87 -4.08 21.97
C VAL A 726 -9.90 -4.24 20.80
N HIS A 727 -8.91 -3.34 20.72
CA HIS A 727 -8.03 -3.22 19.56
C HIS A 727 -6.58 -3.41 19.99
N VAL A 728 -5.96 -4.48 19.56
CA VAL A 728 -4.64 -4.90 20.04
C VAL A 728 -3.51 -4.31 19.23
N HIS A 729 -2.46 -3.85 19.90
CA HIS A 729 -1.17 -3.55 19.32
C HIS A 729 -0.12 -4.51 19.88
N GLY A 730 0.38 -5.41 19.03
CA GLY A 730 1.39 -6.39 19.41
C GLY A 730 2.72 -6.15 18.73
N MET A 731 3.80 -6.29 19.48
CA MET A 731 5.15 -6.17 18.97
C MET A 731 5.93 -7.46 19.16
N THR A 732 6.78 -7.80 18.20
CA THR A 732 7.68 -8.93 18.31
C THR A 732 8.98 -8.69 17.54
N GLN A 733 10.06 -9.32 18.00
CA GLN A 733 11.32 -9.25 17.29
C GLN A 733 11.36 -10.20 16.09
N LEU A 734 10.71 -11.35 16.20
CA LEU A 734 10.79 -12.40 15.19
C LEU A 734 9.48 -13.19 15.10
N LEU A 735 8.71 -12.98 14.06
CA LEU A 735 7.46 -13.70 13.80
C LEU A 735 7.67 -15.22 13.70
N ALA A 736 8.82 -15.67 13.22
CA ALA A 736 9.12 -17.08 13.06
C ALA A 736 9.18 -17.86 14.39
N ARG A 737 9.36 -17.16 15.52
CA ARG A 737 9.31 -17.80 16.86
C ARG A 737 7.90 -18.03 17.37
N LEU A 738 6.91 -17.38 16.76
CA LEU A 738 5.52 -17.59 17.13
C LEU A 738 5.01 -18.91 16.54
N PRO A 739 4.14 -19.65 17.26
CA PRO A 739 3.47 -20.82 16.71
C PRO A 739 2.77 -20.50 15.40
N ILE A 740 2.75 -21.43 14.45
CA ILE A 740 2.21 -21.21 13.11
C ILE A 740 0.78 -20.67 13.13
N PRO A 741 -0.18 -21.23 13.90
CA PRO A 741 -1.54 -20.71 13.94
C PRO A 741 -1.60 -19.25 14.41
N VAL A 742 -0.84 -18.89 15.43
CA VAL A 742 -0.76 -17.52 15.95
C VAL A 742 -0.21 -16.56 14.90
N ARG A 743 0.87 -16.95 14.23
CA ARG A 743 1.51 -16.15 13.19
C ARG A 743 0.56 -15.88 12.01
N LEU A 744 -0.14 -16.90 11.55
CA LEU A 744 -1.12 -16.76 10.47
C LEU A 744 -2.29 -15.87 10.89
N SER A 745 -2.85 -16.07 12.07
CA SER A 745 -3.94 -15.25 12.59
C SER A 745 -3.52 -13.78 12.74
N LEU A 746 -2.31 -13.52 13.26
CA LEU A 746 -1.75 -12.18 13.39
C LEU A 746 -1.67 -11.45 12.04
N VAL A 747 -1.07 -12.09 11.05
CA VAL A 747 -0.79 -11.45 9.77
C VAL A 747 -2.08 -11.24 8.94
N GLN A 748 -2.99 -12.22 8.96
CA GLN A 748 -4.27 -12.14 8.25
C GLN A 748 -5.21 -11.07 8.84
N ASN A 749 -5.26 -10.93 10.17
CA ASN A 749 -6.16 -10.01 10.83
C ASN A 749 -5.55 -8.61 11.05
N ALA A 750 -4.26 -8.41 10.78
CA ALA A 750 -3.63 -7.11 10.96
C ALA A 750 -4.22 -6.05 10.03
N SER A 751 -4.89 -5.04 10.60
CA SER A 751 -5.29 -3.83 9.89
C SER A 751 -4.09 -2.90 9.62
N THR A 752 -3.06 -3.02 10.47
CA THR A 752 -1.79 -2.30 10.35
C THR A 752 -0.65 -3.29 10.57
N LEU A 753 0.23 -3.42 9.58
CA LEU A 753 1.40 -4.28 9.65
C LEU A 753 2.64 -3.45 9.42
N ALA A 754 3.54 -3.42 10.40
CA ALA A 754 4.76 -2.63 10.38
C ALA A 754 6.00 -3.50 10.50
N SER A 755 7.05 -3.17 9.76
CA SER A 755 8.37 -3.80 9.91
C SER A 755 9.46 -2.76 10.01
N THR A 756 10.36 -2.94 10.98
CA THR A 756 11.63 -2.22 11.09
C THR A 756 12.77 -3.06 10.50
N ALA A 757 14.00 -2.54 10.53
CA ALA A 757 15.18 -3.31 10.17
C ALA A 757 15.27 -4.65 10.90
N GLY A 758 15.81 -5.66 10.24
CA GLY A 758 16.01 -6.99 10.79
C GLY A 758 16.90 -7.85 9.89
N SER A 759 16.99 -9.15 10.13
CA SER A 759 17.54 -10.07 9.13
C SER A 759 16.51 -10.27 7.99
N GLN A 760 16.98 -10.59 6.80
CA GLN A 760 16.07 -10.86 5.67
C GLN A 760 15.06 -11.97 6.03
N SER A 761 15.49 -13.03 6.70
CA SER A 761 14.60 -14.10 7.16
C SER A 761 13.57 -13.66 8.21
N ALA A 762 13.90 -12.66 9.03
CA ALA A 762 12.98 -12.12 10.02
C ALA A 762 11.88 -11.27 9.41
N VAL A 763 12.20 -10.50 8.37
CA VAL A 763 11.25 -9.60 7.70
C VAL A 763 10.50 -10.25 6.54
N ALA A 764 10.99 -11.37 5.99
CA ALA A 764 10.38 -12.08 4.87
C ALA A 764 8.88 -12.42 5.07
N PRO A 765 8.42 -12.89 6.24
CA PRO A 765 6.98 -13.16 6.42
C PRO A 765 6.11 -11.91 6.31
N VAL A 766 6.65 -10.74 6.66
CA VAL A 766 5.95 -9.45 6.53
C VAL A 766 5.95 -8.96 5.09
N THR A 767 7.10 -9.04 4.42
CA THR A 767 7.21 -8.59 3.01
C THR A 767 6.41 -9.47 2.07
N ALA A 768 6.26 -10.76 2.34
CA ALA A 768 5.40 -11.66 1.59
C ALA A 768 3.94 -11.18 1.55
N GLU A 769 3.40 -10.65 2.67
CA GLU A 769 2.07 -10.04 2.72
C GLU A 769 1.94 -8.76 1.88
N TRP A 770 3.05 -8.15 1.54
CA TRP A 770 3.13 -6.99 0.67
C TRP A 770 3.47 -7.35 -0.78
N GLY A 771 3.46 -8.66 -1.12
CA GLY A 771 3.87 -9.15 -2.44
C GLY A 771 5.36 -8.92 -2.71
N ASP A 772 6.21 -9.03 -1.69
CA ASP A 772 7.66 -8.77 -1.70
C ASP A 772 8.05 -7.40 -2.26
N ARG A 773 7.17 -6.41 -2.08
CA ARG A 773 7.40 -5.01 -2.45
C ARG A 773 7.13 -4.09 -1.26
N PRO A 774 8.20 -3.59 -0.59
CA PRO A 774 9.64 -3.73 -0.85
C PRO A 774 10.15 -5.16 -0.60
N SER A 775 11.26 -5.51 -1.25
CA SER A 775 11.89 -6.81 -1.04
C SER A 775 12.42 -6.96 0.40
N PRO A 776 12.58 -8.19 0.92
CA PRO A 776 13.13 -8.40 2.26
C PRO A 776 14.49 -7.72 2.47
N ALA A 777 15.34 -7.65 1.44
CA ALA A 777 16.62 -6.97 1.50
C ALA A 777 16.51 -5.47 1.77
N VAL A 778 15.53 -4.80 1.17
CA VAL A 778 15.28 -3.37 1.35
C VAL A 778 14.77 -3.08 2.76
N VAL A 779 13.86 -3.90 3.29
CA VAL A 779 13.34 -3.75 4.65
C VAL A 779 14.42 -4.05 5.69
N ALA A 780 15.24 -5.07 5.45
CA ALA A 780 16.34 -5.44 6.33
C ALA A 780 17.41 -4.32 6.47
N ALA A 781 17.58 -3.51 5.42
CA ALA A 781 18.54 -2.42 5.34
C ALA A 781 18.03 -1.06 5.85
N LEU A 782 16.83 -1.00 6.45
CA LEU A 782 16.29 0.23 7.02
C LEU A 782 17.20 0.80 8.11
N ASP A 783 17.26 2.12 8.19
CA ASP A 783 17.91 2.81 9.27
C ASP A 783 17.12 2.68 10.59
N ARG A 784 17.80 3.02 11.69
CA ARG A 784 17.16 3.03 13.02
C ARG A 784 15.95 3.98 13.02
N PHE A 785 14.84 3.54 13.60
CA PHE A 785 13.55 4.25 13.66
C PHE A 785 12.83 4.39 12.30
N GLU A 786 13.29 3.78 11.24
CA GLU A 786 12.54 3.71 10.02
C GLU A 786 11.69 2.43 9.96
N HIS A 787 10.48 2.59 9.45
CA HIS A 787 9.52 1.51 9.32
C HIS A 787 8.93 1.51 7.90
N TYR A 788 8.71 0.32 7.36
CA TYR A 788 7.68 0.13 6.34
C TYR A 788 6.39 -0.28 7.04
N ILE A 789 5.28 0.33 6.65
CA ILE A 789 3.98 0.12 7.28
C ILE A 789 2.87 0.08 6.24
N SER A 790 2.03 -0.95 6.29
CA SER A 790 0.76 -0.97 5.60
C SER A 790 -0.36 -0.58 6.57
N LEU A 791 -1.26 0.27 6.11
CA LEU A 791 -2.32 0.91 6.91
C LEU A 791 -3.69 0.63 6.30
N THR A 792 -4.73 0.63 7.13
CA THR A 792 -6.12 0.67 6.65
C THR A 792 -6.64 2.09 6.80
N VAL A 793 -7.09 2.69 5.69
CA VAL A 793 -7.68 4.03 5.63
C VAL A 793 -8.93 3.96 4.76
N GLU A 794 -10.07 4.40 5.30
CA GLU A 794 -11.39 4.33 4.63
C GLU A 794 -11.73 2.92 4.12
N GLY A 795 -11.46 1.90 4.95
CA GLY A 795 -11.66 0.49 4.62
C GLY A 795 -10.70 -0.07 3.57
N ARG A 796 -9.72 0.68 3.12
CA ARG A 796 -8.73 0.26 2.11
C ARG A 796 -7.36 0.05 2.76
N ARG A 797 -6.72 -1.06 2.43
CA ARG A 797 -5.33 -1.30 2.80
C ARG A 797 -4.41 -0.48 1.89
N ILE A 798 -3.62 0.40 2.47
CA ILE A 798 -2.69 1.30 1.80
C ILE A 798 -1.26 0.94 2.19
N GLY A 799 -0.34 1.08 1.27
CA GLY A 799 1.09 0.83 1.50
C GLY A 799 1.57 -0.49 0.93
N PRO A 800 2.78 -0.92 1.32
CA PRO A 800 3.59 -0.39 2.42
C PRO A 800 4.22 0.99 2.14
N VAL A 801 4.21 1.86 3.15
CA VAL A 801 4.79 3.21 3.12
C VAL A 801 5.99 3.25 4.03
N ARG A 802 7.07 3.93 3.63
CA ARG A 802 8.19 4.22 4.51
C ARG A 802 7.86 5.42 5.38
N ILE A 803 7.93 5.24 6.69
CA ILE A 803 7.74 6.30 7.69
C ILE A 803 8.91 6.31 8.67
N THR A 804 9.12 7.43 9.34
CA THR A 804 10.01 7.51 10.50
C THR A 804 9.16 7.32 11.76
N GLY A 805 9.61 6.47 12.68
CA GLY A 805 8.97 6.30 13.98
C GLY A 805 8.95 7.62 14.74
N PRO A 806 7.87 7.91 15.47
CA PRO A 806 7.77 9.14 16.25
C PRO A 806 8.72 9.05 17.47
N HIS A 807 9.53 10.06 17.66
CA HIS A 807 10.28 10.25 18.91
C HIS A 807 9.39 10.99 19.90
N LEU A 808 9.26 10.48 21.14
CA LEU A 808 8.44 11.10 22.18
C LEU A 808 8.89 12.54 22.46
N ASP A 809 10.20 12.75 22.58
CA ASP A 809 10.77 14.08 22.86
C ASP A 809 10.52 15.10 21.72
N GLU A 810 10.21 14.65 20.52
CA GLU A 810 9.86 15.52 19.41
C GLU A 810 8.34 15.71 19.29
N VAL A 811 7.59 14.60 19.25
CA VAL A 811 6.14 14.64 18.95
C VAL A 811 5.33 15.13 20.16
N PHE A 812 5.79 14.83 21.37
CA PHE A 812 5.14 15.18 22.63
C PHE A 812 5.98 16.16 23.48
N ALA A 813 6.89 16.92 22.87
CA ALA A 813 7.74 17.89 23.58
C ALA A 813 6.92 18.81 24.50
N ASP A 814 5.78 19.33 24.02
CA ASP A 814 4.90 20.22 24.76
C ASP A 814 4.17 19.53 25.93
N TYR A 815 4.13 18.20 25.92
CA TYR A 815 3.50 17.38 26.96
C TYR A 815 4.51 16.92 28.02
N ALA A 816 5.81 17.08 27.81
CA ALA A 816 6.82 16.62 28.76
C ALA A 816 6.75 17.39 30.10
N ARG A 817 6.56 16.67 31.20
CA ARG A 817 6.49 17.19 32.58
C ARG A 817 7.38 16.37 33.52
N PRO A 818 8.71 16.34 33.31
CA PRO A 818 9.61 15.51 34.10
C PRO A 818 9.54 15.80 35.59
N ASN A 819 9.33 17.08 35.98
CA ASN A 819 9.22 17.50 37.37
C ASN A 819 7.98 16.94 38.09
N ARG A 820 6.96 16.49 37.39
CA ARG A 820 5.72 15.89 37.91
C ARG A 820 5.74 14.35 37.85
N ALA A 821 6.78 13.75 37.27
CA ALA A 821 6.90 12.29 37.10
C ALA A 821 6.73 11.54 38.44
N GLY A 822 7.42 11.93 39.50
CA GLY A 822 7.28 11.31 40.82
C GLY A 822 5.88 11.44 41.43
N GLY A 823 5.16 12.52 41.11
CA GLY A 823 3.75 12.70 41.51
C GLY A 823 2.83 11.72 40.79
N LEU A 824 3.02 11.54 39.49
CA LEU A 824 2.27 10.58 38.71
C LEU A 824 2.50 9.14 39.19
N VAL A 825 3.74 8.74 39.48
CA VAL A 825 4.05 7.38 39.96
C VAL A 825 3.31 7.10 41.26
N ARG A 826 3.32 8.03 42.22
CA ARG A 826 2.56 7.88 43.48
C ARG A 826 1.07 7.82 43.24
N ALA A 827 0.52 8.65 42.38
CA ALA A 827 -0.90 8.63 42.03
C ALA A 827 -1.30 7.31 41.36
N ALA A 828 -0.48 6.81 40.42
CA ALA A 828 -0.73 5.55 39.71
C ALA A 828 -0.64 4.33 40.66
N GLN A 829 0.25 4.37 41.65
CA GLN A 829 0.34 3.36 42.71
C GLN A 829 -0.89 3.43 43.62
N ALA A 830 -1.33 4.63 44.01
CA ALA A 830 -2.54 4.81 44.82
C ALA A 830 -3.79 4.33 44.07
N THR A 831 -3.94 4.62 42.78
CA THR A 831 -5.03 4.13 41.92
C THR A 831 -5.04 2.61 41.83
N ALA A 832 -3.88 1.98 41.85
CA ALA A 832 -3.69 0.51 41.87
C ALA A 832 -3.73 -0.07 43.28
N GLU A 833 -4.09 0.72 44.30
CA GLU A 833 -4.10 0.34 45.71
C GLU A 833 -2.80 -0.37 46.16
N ALA A 834 -1.68 0.12 45.63
CA ALA A 834 -0.37 -0.47 45.96
C ALA A 834 -0.02 -0.16 47.42
N ALA A 835 0.51 -1.15 48.09
CA ALA A 835 0.95 -1.11 49.46
C ALA A 835 2.38 -1.65 49.61
N PRO A 836 3.07 -1.39 50.76
CA PRO A 836 4.39 -1.95 51.00
C PRO A 836 4.40 -3.47 50.87
N LEU A 837 5.39 -4.03 50.19
CA LEU A 837 5.55 -5.47 49.98
C LEU A 837 5.41 -6.27 51.27
N LYS A 838 6.03 -5.78 52.36
CA LYS A 838 5.94 -6.45 53.69
C LYS A 838 4.51 -6.54 54.17
N GLU A 839 3.74 -5.43 54.09
CA GLU A 839 2.36 -5.39 54.53
C GLU A 839 1.48 -6.38 53.76
N LEU A 840 1.63 -6.41 52.42
CA LEU A 840 0.86 -7.35 51.59
C LEU A 840 1.29 -8.79 51.83
N THR A 841 2.55 -9.06 52.12
CA THR A 841 3.03 -10.41 52.49
C THR A 841 2.42 -10.85 53.80
N ASP A 842 2.43 -9.99 54.83
CA ASP A 842 1.82 -10.28 56.13
C ASP A 842 0.29 -10.49 56.01
N ARG A 843 -0.38 -9.72 55.20
CA ARG A 843 -1.80 -9.92 54.89
C ARG A 843 -2.06 -11.27 54.19
N ALA A 844 -1.22 -11.63 53.19
CA ALA A 844 -1.31 -12.90 52.48
C ALA A 844 -1.08 -14.10 53.40
N GLU A 845 -0.19 -13.98 54.41
CA GLU A 845 0.03 -15.04 55.44
C GLU A 845 -1.20 -15.20 56.34
N ASN A 846 -1.88 -14.11 56.67
CA ASN A 846 -3.08 -14.13 57.50
C ASN A 846 -4.36 -14.51 56.74
N GLN A 847 -4.29 -14.60 55.39
CA GLN A 847 -5.47 -14.87 54.58
C GLN A 847 -6.12 -16.22 54.86
N LEU A 848 -5.29 -17.26 55.11
CA LEU A 848 -5.82 -18.59 55.51
C LEU A 848 -6.66 -18.52 56.75
N THR A 849 -6.21 -17.80 57.78
CA THR A 849 -6.96 -17.61 59.03
C THR A 849 -8.30 -16.88 58.80
N ARG A 850 -8.28 -15.84 58.01
CA ARG A 850 -9.51 -15.09 57.62
C ARG A 850 -10.54 -15.97 56.91
N VAL A 851 -10.08 -16.69 55.88
CA VAL A 851 -10.96 -17.61 55.15
C VAL A 851 -11.47 -18.72 56.07
N SER A 852 -10.64 -19.31 56.94
CA SER A 852 -11.08 -20.33 57.87
C SER A 852 -12.13 -19.82 58.86
N SER A 853 -12.02 -18.57 59.35
CA SER A 853 -13.01 -17.92 60.16
C SER A 853 -14.35 -17.73 59.42
N PHE A 854 -14.27 -17.24 58.17
CA PHE A 854 -15.45 -17.12 57.32
C PHE A 854 -16.18 -18.46 57.08
N LEU A 855 -15.40 -19.52 56.77
CA LEU A 855 -15.95 -20.87 56.58
C LEU A 855 -16.60 -21.43 57.84
N ALA A 856 -15.99 -21.27 59.01
CA ALA A 856 -16.52 -21.71 60.31
C ALA A 856 -17.85 -20.99 60.62
N GLU A 857 -17.95 -19.69 60.40
CA GLU A 857 -19.17 -18.90 60.56
C GLU A 857 -20.30 -19.41 59.66
N ARG A 858 -20.02 -19.69 58.41
CA ARG A 858 -21.00 -20.24 57.46
C ARG A 858 -21.45 -21.65 57.83
N VAL A 859 -20.54 -22.51 58.24
CA VAL A 859 -20.86 -23.87 58.67
C VAL A 859 -21.80 -23.81 59.92
N SER A 860 -21.51 -22.93 60.89
CA SER A 860 -22.36 -22.75 62.09
C SER A 860 -23.79 -22.21 61.77
N THR A 861 -23.89 -21.38 60.74
CA THR A 861 -25.23 -20.85 60.31
C THR A 861 -26.02 -21.85 59.46
N ALA A 862 -25.36 -22.81 58.79
CA ALA A 862 -26.00 -23.87 58.00
C ALA A 862 -26.51 -25.06 58.85
N ALA A 863 -25.96 -25.27 60.04
CA ALA A 863 -26.26 -26.40 60.93
C ALA A 863 -27.64 -26.45 61.61
N PRO A 864 -28.45 -25.38 61.82
CA PRO A 864 -29.69 -25.45 62.60
C PRO A 864 -30.89 -26.08 61.88
N VAL A 865 -30.85 -26.28 60.57
CA VAL A 865 -32.10 -26.65 59.81
C VAL A 865 -32.33 -28.19 59.80
N ARG A 866 -31.36 -29.04 60.12
CA ARG A 866 -31.50 -30.51 60.01
C ARG A 866 -31.88 -31.28 61.30
N LEU A 867 -31.93 -30.62 62.43
CA LEU A 867 -32.26 -31.32 63.70
C LEU A 867 -33.73 -31.27 64.14
N LYS A 868 -34.65 -30.71 63.33
CA LYS A 868 -36.09 -30.62 63.69
C LYS A 868 -37.03 -31.62 62.98
N LYS A 869 -36.56 -32.60 62.24
CA LYS A 869 -37.44 -33.55 61.50
C LYS A 869 -37.17 -35.04 61.81
N ALA A 870 -36.54 -35.37 62.89
CA ALA A 870 -36.34 -36.74 63.27
C ALA A 870 -36.98 -37.14 64.63
N TYR A 871 -38.09 -36.53 65.02
CA TYR A 871 -38.97 -37.07 66.07
C TYR A 871 -40.41 -36.56 65.88
N LYS A 872 -41.21 -37.26 65.07
CA LYS A 872 -42.58 -37.61 65.28
C LYS A 872 -42.96 -38.83 64.49
#